data_1c9043a4ea296bc7fe6604c56eb82cf0
#
_entry.id   1c9043a4ea296bc7fe6604c56eb82cf0
#
_cell.length_a   1.000
_cell.length_b   1.000
_cell.length_c   1.000
_cell.angle_alpha   90.00
_cell.angle_beta   90.00
_cell.angle_gamma   90.00
#
_symmetry.space_group_name_H-M   'P 1'
#
loop_
_entity.id
_entity.type
_entity.pdbx_description
1 polymer ?
#
loop_
_entity_poly.entity_id
_entity_poly.type
_entity_poly.pdbx_seq_one_letter_code
_entity_poly.pdbx_strand_id
1 'polypeptide(L)'
;MKRTLYLLALSLSLLAELSAQTPSLHGVVTDPSGALVPAATVQLRGPGGEQHKTTDGSGQYSFPSLRPGKYTVRIAGKGFAIFEKTELDVTAPTVLDVQLQIQTEAQVLNVEADANTTVSSDPDSNGGALVLGQKELATLSDDPDELSQQLQAMAGPGAGPNGAQIYIDGFNGSSLPSKSSIREIRINSNPFSPVYDRPGFGRIEILTKPGMDSLHGQAFVQYNNEDFNSRSPLLEQSTRPPYKQEFFGLNVTGPVKKNKASFSFDAQRRNTTENAFIYATDLSASLVPQTVNQAVLTPLTFTMLSPRLDYALNANNTLTVRYQNTRSSSDNQGVGSFNLSTLGYNATTSENTIQATETSIINTHLVNETRFQFMRSTTGMTGGTNDADISVQGAFTSGGAQVGNSGTRTNEWEGTNTSTFTHGTHTFKWGGRVRGTSLSSTSVANFGGTFTFTGGDGPELDANNDPIAGTSIELDALEVYRRTLLLQQEGLSDAQIRALGGGAYMFSIAAGMPTTSASMTDVGLFVNDDWRVRPNLTLSLGARYEAQTSVGDYGDITPRLGIAWGIDGKGSKAAKTVLRAGAGAFYDRITQATFLQALRYNGVTQQSYVIFNPSFFPNVPTATSLAAGLQPQQLQIMDNSLRSPRNYQANVGVDRQINSFARISVNYIASRGVHLLRSRNINDPVDGVYPFGDSEIRLLNETTGLSRTNQLMVSPNINYKKLFLFGFYSLSYGKDDNEGQPADPYNLRAEWGPSTFADVRHRFVLGTSIPLPLKASISPFIVLQSGTPYNITTGLDPNDDGIFTARPELVTGVTAANCSGANLVYEAKFGCFNVNPPAGAATIERNYGRGPGSATLMLRLSRTWAFGEKRESDPNAGGFGGPPPGGGGGGRGGPGGPGGGGPPPGGAPPGMGFNSGRRYTVTLGVNAMNALNHPNYAAPNGDLTSPFFGISQSLAGGFGPVGGASTYNRKIDFQLRFGF
;
A
#
# COMPACT_ATOMS: atom_id res chain seq x y z
N MET A 1 -25.53 -52.29 -85.92
CA MET A 1 -25.43 -52.40 -84.44
C MET A 1 -23.98 -52.32 -83.90
N LYS A 2 -22.95 -52.67 -84.54
CA LYS A 2 -21.59 -52.60 -83.98
C LYS A 2 -20.95 -51.16 -84.03
N ARG A 3 -21.37 -50.29 -84.95
CA ARG A 3 -20.83 -48.90 -84.97
C ARG A 3 -21.54 -47.91 -83.97
N THR A 4 -22.80 -48.21 -83.59
CA THR A 4 -23.49 -47.43 -82.57
C THR A 4 -23.07 -47.71 -81.10
N LEU A 5 -22.64 -48.94 -80.84
CA LEU A 5 -22.02 -49.31 -79.52
C LEU A 5 -20.70 -48.66 -79.27
N TYR A 6 -19.83 -48.47 -80.39
CA TYR A 6 -18.52 -47.79 -80.24
C TYR A 6 -18.65 -46.28 -79.99
N LEU A 7 -19.67 -45.66 -80.57
CA LEU A 7 -19.96 -44.25 -80.29
C LEU A 7 -20.57 -44.01 -78.93
N LEU A 8 -21.35 -44.92 -78.40
CA LEU A 8 -21.86 -44.86 -77.06
C LEU A 8 -20.77 -45.15 -75.97
N ALA A 9 -19.84 -46.06 -76.21
CA ALA A 9 -18.71 -46.33 -75.39
C ALA A 9 -17.70 -45.19 -75.40
N LEU A 10 -17.52 -44.48 -76.48
CA LEU A 10 -16.61 -43.33 -76.62
C LEU A 10 -17.24 -42.09 -75.98
N SER A 11 -18.55 -41.93 -76.00
CA SER A 11 -19.26 -40.84 -75.27
C SER A 11 -19.32 -41.07 -73.76
N LEU A 12 -19.32 -42.34 -73.32
CA LEU A 12 -19.25 -42.63 -71.85
C LEU A 12 -17.83 -42.50 -71.32
N SER A 13 -16.78 -42.70 -72.10
CA SER A 13 -15.39 -42.49 -71.71
C SER A 13 -14.95 -41.01 -71.65
N LEU A 14 -15.67 -40.11 -72.41
CA LEU A 14 -15.42 -38.67 -72.30
C LEU A 14 -16.18 -37.98 -71.15
N LEU A 15 -17.08 -38.67 -70.48
CA LEU A 15 -17.78 -38.17 -69.28
C LEU A 15 -17.05 -38.55 -67.96
N ALA A 16 -15.95 -39.32 -68.01
CA ALA A 16 -15.23 -39.80 -66.82
C ALA A 16 -14.03 -38.93 -66.42
N GLU A 17 -13.73 -37.79 -67.05
CA GLU A 17 -12.60 -36.89 -66.68
C GLU A 17 -13.03 -35.49 -66.23
N LEU A 18 -14.25 -35.25 -65.84
CA LEU A 18 -14.56 -34.13 -64.98
C LEU A 18 -14.51 -34.57 -63.50
N SER A 19 -13.33 -34.94 -63.07
CA SER A 19 -13.03 -34.94 -61.61
C SER A 19 -13.10 -33.51 -61.16
N ALA A 20 -14.25 -33.11 -60.62
CA ALA A 20 -14.36 -31.87 -59.89
C ALA A 20 -13.35 -31.90 -58.78
N GLN A 21 -12.26 -31.12 -58.92
CA GLN A 21 -11.26 -30.96 -57.87
C GLN A 21 -11.97 -30.38 -56.67
N THR A 22 -12.24 -31.23 -55.67
CA THR A 22 -12.86 -30.76 -54.42
C THR A 22 -11.90 -29.78 -53.76
N PRO A 23 -12.37 -28.54 -53.43
CA PRO A 23 -11.53 -27.58 -52.71
C PRO A 23 -10.97 -28.20 -51.45
N SER A 24 -9.70 -28.00 -51.19
CA SER A 24 -8.96 -28.46 -50.03
C SER A 24 -8.03 -27.38 -49.51
N LEU A 25 -7.68 -27.41 -48.27
CA LEU A 25 -6.71 -26.54 -47.67
C LEU A 25 -5.67 -27.38 -46.94
N HIS A 26 -4.39 -27.18 -47.25
CA HIS A 26 -3.29 -27.81 -46.57
C HIS A 26 -2.09 -26.87 -46.47
N GLY A 27 -1.15 -27.17 -45.58
CA GLY A 27 0.01 -26.35 -45.36
C GLY A 27 0.89 -26.83 -44.21
N VAL A 28 1.98 -26.16 -44.01
CA VAL A 28 2.96 -26.43 -42.96
C VAL A 28 3.02 -25.27 -41.99
N VAL A 29 3.12 -25.59 -40.70
CA VAL A 29 3.25 -24.58 -39.62
C VAL A 29 4.69 -24.67 -39.12
N THR A 30 5.37 -23.53 -39.17
CA THR A 30 6.77 -23.37 -38.71
C THR A 30 6.86 -22.31 -37.64
N ASP A 31 7.90 -22.32 -36.85
CA ASP A 31 8.30 -21.26 -35.94
C ASP A 31 9.16 -20.17 -36.66
N PRO A 32 9.56 -19.09 -35.98
CA PRO A 32 10.38 -18.04 -36.59
C PRO A 32 11.76 -18.48 -37.05
N SER A 33 12.26 -19.62 -36.54
CA SER A 33 13.53 -20.22 -37.01
C SER A 33 13.38 -21.13 -38.23
N GLY A 34 12.11 -21.37 -38.64
CA GLY A 34 11.78 -22.32 -39.69
C GLY A 34 11.61 -23.76 -39.19
N ALA A 35 11.72 -24.02 -37.89
CA ALA A 35 11.49 -25.34 -37.34
C ALA A 35 9.98 -25.69 -37.37
N LEU A 36 9.69 -26.98 -37.59
CA LEU A 36 8.32 -27.49 -37.70
C LEU A 36 7.61 -27.41 -36.34
N VAL A 37 6.35 -26.98 -36.33
CA VAL A 37 5.53 -26.87 -35.10
C VAL A 37 4.49 -28.00 -35.07
N PRO A 38 4.77 -29.12 -34.37
CA PRO A 38 3.80 -30.19 -34.20
C PRO A 38 2.73 -29.85 -33.15
N ALA A 39 1.58 -30.50 -33.27
CA ALA A 39 0.44 -30.31 -32.33
C ALA A 39 -0.10 -28.87 -32.23
N ALA A 40 0.14 -28.01 -33.22
CA ALA A 40 -0.53 -26.73 -33.35
C ALA A 40 -1.97 -26.97 -33.78
N THR A 41 -2.91 -26.31 -33.13
CA THR A 41 -4.35 -26.39 -33.46
C THR A 41 -4.66 -25.45 -34.61
N VAL A 42 -5.18 -26.01 -35.69
CA VAL A 42 -5.63 -25.28 -36.88
C VAL A 42 -7.16 -25.30 -36.90
N GLN A 43 -7.75 -24.15 -36.77
CA GLN A 43 -9.19 -23.91 -36.80
C GLN A 43 -9.55 -23.27 -38.13
N LEU A 44 -10.50 -23.88 -38.84
CA LEU A 44 -10.98 -23.42 -40.15
C LEU A 44 -12.47 -23.11 -40.04
N ARG A 45 -12.87 -21.89 -40.30
CA ARG A 45 -14.27 -21.44 -40.27
C ARG A 45 -14.68 -20.90 -41.61
N GLY A 46 -15.81 -21.40 -42.16
CA GLY A 46 -16.32 -20.99 -43.47
C GLY A 46 -17.69 -21.58 -43.81
N PRO A 47 -18.09 -21.64 -45.07
CA PRO A 47 -19.43 -22.09 -45.52
C PRO A 47 -19.80 -23.51 -45.09
N GLY A 48 -18.82 -24.36 -44.75
CA GLY A 48 -19.02 -25.72 -44.24
C GLY A 48 -19.14 -25.82 -42.72
N GLY A 49 -19.19 -24.68 -42.01
CA GLY A 49 -19.09 -24.63 -40.54
C GLY A 49 -17.65 -24.49 -40.04
N GLU A 50 -17.41 -24.85 -38.79
CA GLU A 50 -16.11 -24.77 -38.14
C GLU A 50 -15.51 -26.17 -38.03
N GLN A 51 -14.24 -26.31 -38.45
CA GLN A 51 -13.45 -27.55 -38.39
C GLN A 51 -12.15 -27.32 -37.65
N HIS A 52 -11.71 -28.33 -36.90
CA HIS A 52 -10.44 -28.29 -36.14
C HIS A 52 -9.54 -29.45 -36.58
N LYS A 53 -8.27 -29.18 -36.76
CA LYS A 53 -7.21 -30.14 -36.99
C LYS A 53 -5.99 -29.76 -36.15
N THR A 54 -5.16 -30.73 -35.84
CA THR A 54 -3.82 -30.49 -35.29
C THR A 54 -2.76 -30.82 -36.30
N THR A 55 -1.67 -30.04 -36.28
CA THR A 55 -0.51 -30.38 -37.09
C THR A 55 0.10 -31.68 -36.63
N ASP A 56 0.56 -32.49 -37.60
CA ASP A 56 1.26 -33.75 -37.33
C ASP A 56 2.72 -33.54 -36.89
N GLY A 57 3.48 -34.63 -36.71
CA GLY A 57 4.88 -34.57 -36.32
C GLY A 57 5.80 -33.80 -37.29
N SER A 58 5.34 -33.57 -38.52
CA SER A 58 5.99 -32.77 -39.55
C SER A 58 5.44 -31.35 -39.70
N GLY A 59 4.67 -30.89 -38.73
CA GLY A 59 4.04 -29.57 -38.77
C GLY A 59 2.96 -29.40 -39.82
N GLN A 60 2.51 -30.48 -40.48
CA GLN A 60 1.55 -30.41 -41.58
C GLN A 60 0.11 -30.51 -41.09
N TYR A 61 -0.78 -29.79 -41.78
CA TYR A 61 -2.22 -29.90 -41.60
C TYR A 61 -2.95 -30.01 -42.93
N SER A 62 -4.13 -30.66 -42.94
CA SER A 62 -4.91 -30.85 -44.17
C SER A 62 -6.41 -30.94 -43.85
N PHE A 63 -7.20 -30.20 -44.65
CA PHE A 63 -8.66 -30.26 -44.75
C PHE A 63 -9.02 -30.71 -46.19
N PRO A 64 -9.28 -32.00 -46.42
CA PRO A 64 -9.29 -32.57 -47.79
C PRO A 64 -10.60 -32.34 -48.55
N SER A 65 -11.66 -31.89 -47.93
CA SER A 65 -12.96 -31.71 -48.62
C SER A 65 -13.68 -30.50 -48.03
N LEU A 66 -13.57 -29.37 -48.72
CA LEU A 66 -14.19 -28.12 -48.32
C LEU A 66 -15.28 -27.70 -49.31
N ARG A 67 -16.23 -26.90 -48.87
CA ARG A 67 -17.17 -26.21 -49.78
C ARG A 67 -16.48 -24.99 -50.37
N PRO A 68 -16.66 -24.70 -51.69
CA PRO A 68 -16.08 -23.47 -52.24
C PRO A 68 -16.54 -22.23 -51.47
N GLY A 69 -15.61 -21.32 -51.18
CA GLY A 69 -15.96 -20.07 -50.49
C GLY A 69 -14.86 -19.46 -49.68
N LYS A 70 -15.17 -18.39 -48.97
CA LYS A 70 -14.22 -17.67 -48.09
C LYS A 70 -14.14 -18.31 -46.71
N TYR A 71 -12.94 -18.52 -46.26
CA TYR A 71 -12.63 -19.13 -44.97
C TYR A 71 -11.78 -18.22 -44.10
N THR A 72 -11.93 -18.36 -42.81
CA THR A 72 -11.00 -17.81 -41.78
C THR A 72 -10.20 -18.98 -41.24
N VAL A 73 -8.88 -18.88 -41.30
CA VAL A 73 -7.94 -19.84 -40.75
C VAL A 73 -7.34 -19.23 -39.50
N ARG A 74 -7.42 -19.93 -38.39
CA ARG A 74 -6.78 -19.55 -37.12
C ARG A 74 -5.87 -20.69 -36.67
N ILE A 75 -4.58 -20.38 -36.40
CA ILE A 75 -3.60 -21.36 -35.98
C ILE A 75 -3.04 -20.94 -34.63
N ALA A 76 -3.12 -21.84 -33.66
CA ALA A 76 -2.61 -21.66 -32.30
C ALA A 76 -1.61 -22.77 -31.99
N GLY A 77 -0.38 -22.40 -31.75
CA GLY A 77 0.70 -23.26 -31.27
C GLY A 77 1.09 -22.88 -29.83
N LYS A 78 1.52 -23.88 -29.05
CA LYS A 78 1.94 -23.63 -27.65
C LYS A 78 3.23 -22.78 -27.63
N GLY A 79 3.16 -21.58 -27.00
CA GLY A 79 4.28 -20.64 -26.96
C GLY A 79 4.37 -19.70 -28.16
N PHE A 80 3.39 -19.78 -29.10
CA PHE A 80 3.30 -18.92 -30.26
C PHE A 80 2.09 -18.00 -30.22
N ALA A 81 2.22 -16.86 -30.85
CA ALA A 81 1.12 -15.95 -31.12
C ALA A 81 0.09 -16.62 -32.02
N ILE A 82 -1.18 -16.35 -31.79
CA ILE A 82 -2.24 -16.88 -32.64
C ILE A 82 -2.14 -16.21 -34.03
N PHE A 83 -1.96 -17.04 -35.06
CA PHE A 83 -2.09 -16.59 -36.42
C PHE A 83 -3.56 -16.63 -36.84
N GLU A 84 -4.03 -15.56 -37.47
CA GLU A 84 -5.37 -15.51 -38.05
C GLU A 84 -5.33 -14.87 -39.42
N LYS A 85 -5.91 -15.57 -40.44
CA LYS A 85 -6.10 -15.07 -41.80
C LYS A 85 -7.57 -15.16 -42.14
N THR A 86 -8.21 -14.02 -42.30
CA THR A 86 -9.59 -13.89 -42.68
C THR A 86 -9.71 -13.82 -44.24
N GLU A 87 -10.87 -14.15 -44.74
CA GLU A 87 -11.22 -14.04 -46.19
C GLU A 87 -10.31 -14.84 -47.13
N LEU A 88 -9.77 -15.98 -46.68
CA LEU A 88 -9.04 -16.90 -47.56
C LEU A 88 -10.00 -17.53 -48.52
N ASP A 89 -9.81 -17.30 -49.83
CA ASP A 89 -10.64 -17.91 -50.87
C ASP A 89 -10.18 -19.35 -51.16
N VAL A 90 -11.04 -20.30 -50.88
CA VAL A 90 -10.78 -21.74 -51.11
C VAL A 90 -11.83 -22.27 -52.06
N THR A 91 -11.60 -22.00 -53.37
CA THR A 91 -12.44 -22.49 -54.47
C THR A 91 -11.76 -23.66 -55.24
N ALA A 92 -10.49 -23.89 -54.96
CA ALA A 92 -9.64 -24.95 -55.49
C ALA A 92 -8.70 -25.48 -54.39
N PRO A 93 -7.91 -26.54 -54.63
CA PRO A 93 -6.88 -26.96 -53.68
C PRO A 93 -5.93 -25.81 -53.40
N THR A 94 -5.87 -25.36 -52.11
CA THR A 94 -5.17 -24.18 -51.66
C THR A 94 -4.09 -24.58 -50.65
N VAL A 95 -2.88 -24.00 -50.78
CA VAL A 95 -1.76 -24.18 -49.85
C VAL A 95 -1.65 -22.91 -49.00
N LEU A 96 -1.57 -23.09 -47.68
CA LEU A 96 -1.29 -22.01 -46.79
C LEU A 96 -0.24 -22.42 -45.75
N ASP A 97 1.03 -22.09 -46.05
CA ASP A 97 2.12 -22.26 -45.11
C ASP A 97 2.12 -21.07 -44.13
N VAL A 98 2.30 -21.35 -42.85
CA VAL A 98 2.20 -20.33 -41.78
C VAL A 98 3.44 -20.41 -40.89
N GLN A 99 4.11 -19.28 -40.74
CA GLN A 99 5.14 -19.10 -39.75
C GLN A 99 4.54 -18.43 -38.52
N LEU A 100 4.44 -19.18 -37.43
CA LEU A 100 3.96 -18.63 -36.17
C LEU A 100 5.03 -17.75 -35.54
N GLN A 101 4.63 -16.61 -35.02
CA GLN A 101 5.48 -15.74 -34.22
C GLN A 101 5.50 -16.25 -32.78
N ILE A 102 6.62 -16.09 -32.06
CA ILE A 102 6.66 -16.39 -30.61
C ILE A 102 5.66 -15.46 -29.89
N GLN A 103 4.88 -16.05 -29.02
CA GLN A 103 3.88 -15.29 -28.25
C GLN A 103 4.58 -14.26 -27.35
N THR A 104 4.56 -13.00 -27.77
CA THR A 104 4.93 -11.88 -26.93
C THR A 104 3.69 -11.43 -26.15
N GLU A 105 3.84 -11.01 -24.89
CA GLU A 105 2.72 -10.62 -24.02
C GLU A 105 1.79 -9.52 -24.57
N ALA A 106 2.23 -8.79 -25.58
CA ALA A 106 1.43 -7.75 -26.23
C ALA A 106 0.13 -8.27 -26.91
N GLN A 107 0.02 -9.57 -27.19
CA GLN A 107 -1.18 -10.14 -27.82
C GLN A 107 -2.21 -10.68 -26.82
N VAL A 108 -1.92 -10.71 -25.53
CA VAL A 108 -2.88 -11.06 -24.46
C VAL A 108 -3.93 -9.95 -24.25
N LEU A 109 -3.71 -8.76 -24.76
CA LEU A 109 -4.57 -7.58 -24.56
C LEU A 109 -6.01 -7.68 -25.12
N ASN A 110 -6.32 -8.63 -25.96
CA ASN A 110 -7.69 -8.81 -26.51
C ASN A 110 -8.55 -9.87 -25.77
N VAL A 111 -7.97 -10.60 -24.81
CA VAL A 111 -8.70 -11.61 -23.98
C VAL A 111 -9.14 -11.03 -22.61
N GLU A 112 -8.69 -9.84 -22.26
CA GLU A 112 -8.88 -9.28 -20.91
C GLU A 112 -10.31 -8.93 -20.52
N ALA A 113 -11.23 -8.74 -21.46
CA ALA A 113 -12.63 -8.40 -21.10
C ALA A 113 -13.35 -9.54 -20.38
N ASP A 114 -12.95 -10.79 -20.61
CA ASP A 114 -13.56 -11.98 -19.99
C ASP A 114 -12.73 -12.57 -18.84
N ALA A 115 -11.43 -12.24 -18.74
CA ALA A 115 -10.53 -12.82 -17.73
C ALA A 115 -10.94 -12.45 -16.30
N ASN A 116 -11.45 -11.24 -16.08
CA ASN A 116 -11.83 -10.76 -14.73
C ASN A 116 -13.09 -11.45 -14.16
N THR A 117 -13.87 -12.17 -14.95
CA THR A 117 -15.08 -12.86 -14.49
C THR A 117 -14.96 -14.39 -14.51
N THR A 118 -13.92 -14.93 -15.16
CA THR A 118 -13.64 -16.36 -15.16
C THR A 118 -12.88 -16.78 -13.90
N VAL A 119 -13.09 -17.99 -13.43
CA VAL A 119 -12.32 -18.60 -12.34
C VAL A 119 -11.37 -19.65 -12.90
N SER A 120 -10.16 -19.72 -12.35
CA SER A 120 -9.11 -20.65 -12.79
C SER A 120 -8.46 -21.35 -11.60
N SER A 121 -7.98 -22.57 -11.79
CA SER A 121 -7.14 -23.29 -10.81
C SER A 121 -5.68 -22.85 -10.85
N ASP A 122 -5.33 -21.84 -11.63
CA ASP A 122 -4.00 -21.25 -11.65
C ASP A 122 -3.73 -20.53 -10.31
N PRO A 123 -2.58 -20.71 -9.67
CA PRO A 123 -2.21 -20.03 -8.42
C PRO A 123 -2.23 -18.51 -8.52
N ASP A 124 -1.82 -17.97 -9.66
CA ASP A 124 -1.74 -16.53 -9.90
C ASP A 124 -3.11 -15.89 -10.24
N SER A 125 -4.13 -16.72 -10.49
CA SER A 125 -5.51 -16.31 -10.81
C SER A 125 -6.44 -16.40 -9.59
N ASN A 126 -5.95 -16.03 -8.42
CA ASN A 126 -6.74 -16.00 -7.18
C ASN A 126 -7.96 -15.08 -7.34
N GLY A 127 -9.16 -15.60 -7.10
CA GLY A 127 -10.41 -14.85 -7.20
C GLY A 127 -10.57 -13.74 -6.16
N GLY A 128 -9.88 -13.85 -5.03
CA GLY A 128 -9.74 -12.76 -4.05
C GLY A 128 -8.72 -11.71 -4.42
N ALA A 129 -7.92 -11.95 -5.46
CA ALA A 129 -7.04 -10.93 -6.03
C ALA A 129 -7.86 -9.89 -6.80
N LEU A 130 -7.54 -8.64 -6.56
CA LEU A 130 -8.10 -7.53 -7.31
C LEU A 130 -7.09 -7.16 -8.40
N VAL A 131 -7.46 -7.39 -9.67
CA VAL A 131 -6.66 -7.00 -10.82
C VAL A 131 -7.30 -5.77 -11.45
N LEU A 132 -6.59 -4.65 -11.42
CA LEU A 132 -7.03 -3.37 -11.95
C LEU A 132 -6.34 -3.14 -13.29
N GLY A 133 -7.04 -3.44 -14.37
CA GLY A 133 -6.60 -3.11 -15.73
C GLY A 133 -6.88 -1.65 -16.09
N GLN A 134 -6.74 -1.29 -17.36
CA GLN A 134 -6.89 0.09 -17.81
C GLN A 134 -8.27 0.68 -17.52
N LYS A 135 -9.32 -0.15 -17.49
CA LYS A 135 -10.69 0.27 -17.22
C LYS A 135 -10.88 0.66 -15.75
N GLU A 136 -10.39 -0.18 -14.86
CA GLU A 136 -10.48 0.01 -13.42
C GLU A 136 -9.56 1.18 -13.00
N LEU A 137 -8.35 1.26 -13.56
CA LEU A 137 -7.42 2.37 -13.33
C LEU A 137 -8.00 3.73 -13.72
N ALA A 138 -8.84 3.79 -14.75
CA ALA A 138 -9.49 5.04 -15.15
C ALA A 138 -10.42 5.62 -14.07
N THR A 139 -10.88 4.79 -13.11
CA THR A 139 -11.75 5.23 -12.00
C THR A 139 -10.96 5.80 -10.82
N LEU A 140 -9.68 5.49 -10.74
CA LEU A 140 -8.82 5.90 -9.63
C LEU A 140 -8.25 7.31 -9.85
N SER A 141 -7.76 7.92 -8.79
CA SER A 141 -7.15 9.25 -8.85
C SER A 141 -5.88 9.28 -9.72
N ASP A 142 -5.61 10.43 -10.30
CA ASP A 142 -4.33 10.73 -10.97
C ASP A 142 -3.31 11.32 -10.00
N ASP A 143 -3.75 11.86 -8.86
CA ASP A 143 -2.87 12.32 -7.78
C ASP A 143 -2.22 11.10 -7.11
N PRO A 144 -0.88 11.03 -7.00
CA PRO A 144 -0.19 9.85 -6.47
C PRO A 144 -0.49 9.57 -5.00
N ASP A 145 -0.74 10.59 -4.17
CA ASP A 145 -1.07 10.40 -2.76
C ASP A 145 -2.47 9.84 -2.60
N GLU A 146 -3.45 10.38 -3.34
CA GLU A 146 -4.81 9.85 -3.38
C GLU A 146 -4.85 8.43 -3.97
N LEU A 147 -4.07 8.18 -5.04
CA LEU A 147 -3.94 6.84 -5.61
C LEU A 147 -3.36 5.86 -4.59
N SER A 148 -2.32 6.26 -3.86
CA SER A 148 -1.73 5.44 -2.79
C SER A 148 -2.77 5.11 -1.72
N GLN A 149 -3.54 6.10 -1.27
CA GLN A 149 -4.62 5.90 -0.30
C GLN A 149 -5.69 4.92 -0.81
N GLN A 150 -6.12 5.07 -2.07
CA GLN A 150 -7.09 4.16 -2.69
C GLN A 150 -6.54 2.72 -2.76
N LEU A 151 -5.26 2.55 -3.12
CA LEU A 151 -4.60 1.25 -3.17
C LEU A 151 -4.45 0.63 -1.77
N GLN A 152 -4.07 1.43 -0.77
CA GLN A 152 -4.00 0.99 0.64
C GLN A 152 -5.38 0.55 1.16
N ALA A 153 -6.44 1.31 0.84
CA ALA A 153 -7.80 0.93 1.18
C ALA A 153 -8.19 -0.43 0.58
N MET A 154 -7.77 -0.68 -0.68
CA MET A 154 -8.06 -1.92 -1.42
C MET A 154 -7.21 -3.11 -0.95
N ALA A 155 -6.02 -2.89 -0.39
CA ALA A 155 -5.20 -3.96 0.16
C ALA A 155 -5.81 -4.58 1.43
N GLY A 156 -6.58 -3.80 2.16
CA GLY A 156 -7.34 -4.25 3.32
C GLY A 156 -6.51 -4.38 4.61
N PRO A 157 -7.13 -4.78 5.73
CA PRO A 157 -6.47 -4.88 7.04
C PRO A 157 -5.36 -5.96 7.11
N GLY A 158 -5.38 -6.93 6.19
CA GLY A 158 -4.33 -7.96 6.10
C GLY A 158 -2.93 -7.43 5.77
N ALA A 159 -2.84 -6.16 5.41
CA ALA A 159 -1.57 -5.48 5.11
C ALA A 159 -0.69 -5.23 6.34
N GLY A 160 -1.23 -5.35 7.55
CA GLY A 160 -0.51 -5.13 8.80
C GLY A 160 -0.30 -3.65 9.14
N PRO A 161 0.43 -3.35 10.24
CA PRO A 161 0.58 -2.00 10.77
C PRO A 161 1.34 -1.05 9.83
N ASN A 162 2.25 -1.58 9.02
CA ASN A 162 3.07 -0.80 8.09
C ASN A 162 2.36 -0.51 6.75
N GLY A 163 1.07 -0.88 6.63
CA GLY A 163 0.31 -0.76 5.40
C GLY A 163 0.71 -1.77 4.32
N ALA A 164 0.10 -1.64 3.15
CA ALA A 164 0.37 -2.54 2.03
C ALA A 164 1.78 -2.33 1.45
N GLN A 165 2.44 -3.44 1.17
CA GLN A 165 3.72 -3.42 0.45
C GLN A 165 3.47 -3.20 -1.04
N ILE A 166 4.11 -2.16 -1.58
CA ILE A 166 4.00 -1.81 -3.00
C ILE A 166 5.27 -2.27 -3.73
N TYR A 167 5.07 -3.08 -4.76
CA TYR A 167 6.11 -3.51 -5.69
C TYR A 167 5.85 -2.90 -7.06
N ILE A 168 6.84 -2.28 -7.64
CA ILE A 168 6.75 -1.67 -8.97
C ILE A 168 7.72 -2.41 -9.89
N ASP A 169 7.17 -3.11 -10.90
CA ASP A 169 7.95 -3.99 -11.79
C ASP A 169 8.84 -4.98 -11.01
N GLY A 170 8.36 -5.44 -9.83
CA GLY A 170 9.03 -6.39 -8.94
C GLY A 170 10.06 -5.80 -7.98
N PHE A 171 10.29 -4.49 -8.01
CA PHE A 171 11.10 -3.77 -7.03
C PHE A 171 10.26 -3.21 -5.90
N ASN A 172 10.80 -3.21 -4.70
CA ASN A 172 10.17 -2.67 -3.51
C ASN A 172 10.66 -1.22 -3.24
N GLY A 173 9.81 -0.37 -2.67
CA GLY A 173 10.22 0.86 -2.01
C GLY A 173 10.44 2.10 -2.88
N SER A 174 9.93 2.16 -4.12
CA SER A 174 9.97 3.39 -4.92
C SER A 174 8.66 4.18 -4.86
N SER A 175 8.73 5.49 -5.12
CA SER A 175 7.54 6.35 -5.27
C SER A 175 6.65 5.85 -6.41
N LEU A 176 5.32 6.01 -6.26
CA LEU A 176 4.36 5.56 -7.27
C LEU A 176 4.65 6.18 -8.64
N PRO A 177 4.61 5.37 -9.73
CA PRO A 177 4.68 5.90 -11.07
C PRO A 177 3.39 6.67 -11.42
N SER A 178 3.45 7.52 -12.46
CA SER A 178 2.24 8.15 -12.98
C SER A 178 1.19 7.10 -13.36
N LYS A 179 -0.08 7.34 -13.06
CA LYS A 179 -1.17 6.40 -13.45
C LYS A 179 -1.15 6.10 -14.95
N SER A 180 -0.71 7.04 -15.78
CA SER A 180 -0.58 6.88 -17.23
C SER A 180 0.44 5.84 -17.66
N SER A 181 1.51 5.66 -16.90
CA SER A 181 2.55 4.66 -17.15
C SER A 181 2.20 3.28 -16.58
N ILE A 182 1.13 3.16 -15.79
CA ILE A 182 0.70 1.89 -15.22
C ILE A 182 -0.04 1.07 -16.27
N ARG A 183 0.36 -0.20 -16.44
CA ARG A 183 -0.33 -1.19 -17.27
C ARG A 183 -1.48 -1.83 -16.50
N GLU A 184 -1.19 -2.36 -15.34
CA GLU A 184 -2.14 -2.98 -14.42
C GLU A 184 -1.63 -2.96 -12.98
N ILE A 185 -2.53 -3.08 -12.03
CA ILE A 185 -2.23 -3.25 -10.60
C ILE A 185 -2.85 -4.56 -10.14
N ARG A 186 -2.09 -5.37 -9.43
CA ARG A 186 -2.53 -6.61 -8.81
C ARG A 186 -2.47 -6.46 -7.29
N ILE A 187 -3.56 -6.71 -6.60
CA ILE A 187 -3.65 -6.63 -5.15
C ILE A 187 -4.03 -8.01 -4.62
N ASN A 188 -3.32 -8.50 -3.62
CA ASN A 188 -3.52 -9.81 -2.99
C ASN A 188 -3.37 -11.00 -3.97
N SER A 189 -2.55 -10.87 -4.99
CA SER A 189 -2.26 -11.93 -5.96
C SER A 189 -1.32 -12.96 -5.35
N ASN A 190 -1.58 -14.25 -5.55
CA ASN A 190 -0.78 -15.40 -5.09
C ASN A 190 -0.14 -15.21 -3.69
N PRO A 191 -0.96 -15.21 -2.61
CA PRO A 191 -0.49 -14.75 -1.30
C PRO A 191 0.59 -15.64 -0.66
N PHE A 192 0.75 -16.88 -1.11
CA PHE A 192 1.73 -17.83 -0.55
C PHE A 192 2.93 -18.08 -1.46
N SER A 193 3.13 -17.30 -2.52
CA SER A 193 4.31 -17.45 -3.37
C SER A 193 5.60 -17.18 -2.59
N PRO A 194 6.59 -18.12 -2.62
CA PRO A 194 7.87 -17.93 -1.94
C PRO A 194 8.80 -16.94 -2.65
N VAL A 195 8.45 -16.51 -3.86
CA VAL A 195 9.18 -15.45 -4.58
C VAL A 195 9.25 -14.18 -3.74
N TYR A 196 8.20 -13.88 -2.98
CA TYR A 196 8.10 -12.69 -2.15
C TYR A 196 8.47 -13.01 -0.70
N ASP A 197 9.11 -12.06 -0.04
CA ASP A 197 9.53 -12.15 1.36
C ASP A 197 8.35 -11.98 2.34
N ARG A 198 7.34 -11.19 1.98
CA ARG A 198 6.20 -10.84 2.84
C ARG A 198 4.90 -11.54 2.42
N PRO A 199 3.89 -11.59 3.32
CA PRO A 199 2.58 -12.16 3.00
C PRO A 199 1.96 -11.49 1.77
N GLY A 200 1.28 -12.26 0.95
CA GLY A 200 0.62 -11.75 -0.24
C GLY A 200 -0.70 -11.02 0.04
N PHE A 201 -1.33 -11.26 1.20
CA PHE A 201 -2.44 -10.43 1.65
C PHE A 201 -1.89 -9.10 2.16
N GLY A 202 -2.26 -8.02 1.47
CA GLY A 202 -1.67 -6.69 1.66
C GLY A 202 -0.56 -6.35 0.68
N ARG A 203 -0.27 -7.18 -0.31
CA ARG A 203 0.71 -6.87 -1.37
C ARG A 203 0.03 -6.21 -2.56
N ILE A 204 0.63 -5.12 -3.04
CA ILE A 204 0.22 -4.38 -4.24
C ILE A 204 1.35 -4.49 -5.26
N GLU A 205 1.07 -5.05 -6.42
CA GLU A 205 2.02 -5.18 -7.52
C GLU A 205 1.59 -4.24 -8.65
N ILE A 206 2.41 -3.26 -8.96
CA ILE A 206 2.21 -2.29 -10.04
C ILE A 206 3.10 -2.70 -11.20
N LEU A 207 2.48 -2.99 -12.34
CA LEU A 207 3.19 -3.31 -13.57
C LEU A 207 3.08 -2.12 -14.51
N THR A 208 4.23 -1.61 -14.95
CA THR A 208 4.27 -0.44 -15.83
C THR A 208 4.16 -0.84 -17.30
N LYS A 209 3.76 0.10 -18.14
CA LYS A 209 3.70 -0.09 -19.60
C LYS A 209 5.12 -0.14 -20.17
N PRO A 210 5.42 -1.08 -21.06
CA PRO A 210 6.65 -1.03 -21.81
C PRO A 210 6.65 0.15 -22.79
N GLY A 211 7.81 0.50 -23.31
CA GLY A 211 7.95 1.44 -24.41
C GLY A 211 7.22 0.95 -25.67
N MET A 212 6.79 1.85 -26.53
CA MET A 212 5.98 1.56 -27.73
C MET A 212 6.77 1.80 -29.02
N ASP A 213 6.38 1.13 -30.09
CA ASP A 213 6.96 1.30 -31.44
C ASP A 213 6.42 2.51 -32.22
N SER A 214 5.49 3.25 -31.64
CA SER A 214 4.97 4.52 -32.17
C SER A 214 4.91 5.58 -31.06
N LEU A 215 5.10 6.83 -31.46
CA LEU A 215 5.07 7.94 -30.52
C LEU A 215 3.67 8.15 -29.97
N HIS A 216 3.56 8.09 -28.67
CA HIS A 216 2.34 8.33 -27.89
C HIS A 216 2.68 9.17 -26.69
N GLY A 217 1.71 9.97 -26.24
CA GLY A 217 1.91 10.74 -25.05
C GLY A 217 0.60 11.28 -24.50
N GLN A 218 0.71 11.77 -23.29
CA GLN A 218 -0.36 12.57 -22.67
C GLN A 218 0.24 13.62 -21.78
N ALA A 219 -0.43 14.76 -21.74
CA ALA A 219 -0.17 15.81 -20.77
C ALA A 219 -1.47 16.11 -20.01
N PHE A 220 -1.37 16.48 -18.74
CA PHE A 220 -2.52 16.92 -17.97
C PHE A 220 -2.17 18.06 -17.03
N VAL A 221 -3.19 18.84 -16.70
CA VAL A 221 -3.18 19.81 -15.63
C VAL A 221 -4.40 19.53 -14.73
N GLN A 222 -4.18 19.61 -13.42
CA GLN A 222 -5.22 19.55 -12.39
C GLN A 222 -5.10 20.78 -11.51
N TYR A 223 -6.24 21.36 -11.17
CA TYR A 223 -6.32 22.60 -10.40
C TYR A 223 -7.41 22.51 -9.35
N ASN A 224 -7.12 23.04 -8.17
CA ASN A 224 -8.06 23.22 -7.07
C ASN A 224 -7.69 24.48 -6.28
N ASN A 225 -8.67 25.18 -5.72
CA ASN A 225 -8.48 26.24 -4.74
C ASN A 225 -9.56 26.19 -3.63
N GLU A 226 -9.44 27.07 -2.63
CA GLU A 226 -10.34 27.16 -1.48
C GLU A 226 -11.82 27.35 -1.86
N ASP A 227 -12.13 28.02 -2.96
CA ASP A 227 -13.50 28.32 -3.38
C ASP A 227 -14.29 27.04 -3.73
N PHE A 228 -13.60 26.00 -4.20
CA PHE A 228 -14.22 24.73 -4.58
C PHE A 228 -14.31 23.75 -3.40
N ASN A 229 -13.71 24.08 -2.25
CA ASN A 229 -13.58 23.20 -1.11
C ASN A 229 -14.59 23.55 -0.01
N SER A 230 -15.01 22.56 0.76
CA SER A 230 -15.76 22.79 2.01
C SER A 230 -14.81 22.95 3.16
N ARG A 231 -15.08 23.86 4.07
CA ARG A 231 -14.32 24.07 5.29
C ARG A 231 -14.37 22.82 6.20
N SER A 232 -13.30 22.61 6.96
CA SER A 232 -13.29 21.58 8.02
C SER A 232 -14.34 21.90 9.08
N PRO A 233 -15.06 20.90 9.61
CA PRO A 233 -15.97 21.09 10.74
C PRO A 233 -15.27 21.45 12.06
N LEU A 234 -13.95 21.22 12.13
CA LEU A 234 -13.12 21.57 13.29
C LEU A 234 -12.70 23.05 13.32
N LEU A 235 -12.89 23.79 12.23
CA LEU A 235 -12.57 25.21 12.15
C LEU A 235 -13.75 26.04 12.63
N GLU A 236 -13.56 26.83 13.69
CA GLU A 236 -14.56 27.78 14.20
C GLU A 236 -14.64 29.06 13.36
N GLN A 237 -13.53 29.43 12.72
CA GLN A 237 -13.47 30.61 11.87
C GLN A 237 -14.44 30.52 10.69
N SER A 238 -15.14 31.60 10.40
CA SER A 238 -16.10 31.69 9.29
C SER A 238 -15.43 31.73 7.90
N THR A 239 -14.20 32.20 7.83
CA THR A 239 -13.41 32.30 6.60
C THR A 239 -12.76 30.98 6.25
N ARG A 240 -12.65 30.69 4.94
CA ARG A 240 -11.87 29.54 4.47
C ARG A 240 -10.39 29.87 4.50
N PRO A 241 -9.53 28.98 5.04
CA PRO A 241 -8.09 29.15 4.92
C PRO A 241 -7.66 29.16 3.45
N PRO A 242 -6.59 29.88 3.08
CA PRO A 242 -6.06 29.84 1.72
C PRO A 242 -5.65 28.42 1.33
N TYR A 243 -6.07 27.97 0.16
CA TYR A 243 -5.69 26.68 -0.41
C TYR A 243 -5.52 26.79 -1.91
N LYS A 244 -4.46 26.20 -2.44
CA LYS A 244 -4.25 26.09 -3.88
C LYS A 244 -3.49 24.84 -4.21
N GLN A 245 -3.95 24.06 -5.19
CA GLN A 245 -3.21 22.94 -5.75
C GLN A 245 -3.11 23.07 -7.26
N GLU A 246 -1.90 22.99 -7.77
CA GLU A 246 -1.57 22.92 -9.19
C GLU A 246 -0.76 21.65 -9.42
N PHE A 247 -1.26 20.78 -10.28
CA PHE A 247 -0.61 19.51 -10.60
C PHE A 247 -0.50 19.32 -12.10
N PHE A 248 0.73 19.19 -12.59
CA PHE A 248 1.08 19.02 -14.00
C PHE A 248 1.72 17.66 -14.19
N GLY A 249 1.37 16.99 -15.28
CA GLY A 249 2.00 15.73 -15.64
C GLY A 249 2.15 15.56 -17.14
N LEU A 250 3.25 14.92 -17.53
CA LEU A 250 3.59 14.56 -18.90
C LEU A 250 4.08 13.11 -18.93
N ASN A 251 3.52 12.33 -19.83
CA ASN A 251 4.05 11.02 -20.18
C ASN A 251 4.23 10.94 -21.69
N VAL A 252 5.40 10.52 -22.13
CA VAL A 252 5.72 10.31 -23.57
C VAL A 252 6.43 8.98 -23.73
N THR A 253 6.02 8.19 -24.70
CA THR A 253 6.64 6.92 -25.03
C THR A 253 6.76 6.76 -26.54
N GLY A 254 7.82 6.13 -27.01
CA GLY A 254 8.02 5.92 -28.44
C GLY A 254 9.28 5.09 -28.75
N PRO A 255 9.52 4.81 -30.04
CA PRO A 255 10.69 4.07 -30.45
C PRO A 255 11.95 4.97 -30.46
N VAL A 256 13.04 4.47 -29.93
CA VAL A 256 14.39 4.96 -30.23
C VAL A 256 14.87 4.33 -31.53
N LYS A 257 14.63 3.02 -31.66
CA LYS A 257 14.89 2.24 -32.89
C LYS A 257 13.78 1.19 -32.99
N LYS A 258 12.99 1.25 -34.09
CA LYS A 258 11.90 0.30 -34.32
C LYS A 258 12.38 -1.14 -34.13
N ASN A 259 11.57 -1.95 -33.46
CA ASN A 259 11.81 -3.36 -33.17
C ASN A 259 13.11 -3.65 -32.38
N LYS A 260 13.74 -2.66 -31.76
CA LYS A 260 14.98 -2.85 -30.99
C LYS A 260 15.05 -2.05 -29.69
N ALA A 261 14.61 -0.82 -29.71
CA ALA A 261 14.70 0.05 -28.53
C ALA A 261 13.54 1.02 -28.48
N SER A 262 12.95 1.16 -27.31
CA SER A 262 11.88 2.12 -27.02
C SER A 262 12.16 2.86 -25.73
N PHE A 263 11.61 4.06 -25.63
CA PHE A 263 11.70 4.88 -24.41
C PHE A 263 10.34 5.18 -23.85
N SER A 264 10.30 5.45 -22.57
CA SER A 264 9.21 6.09 -21.87
C SER A 264 9.77 7.17 -20.95
N PHE A 265 9.10 8.31 -20.86
CA PHE A 265 9.49 9.43 -20.02
C PHE A 265 8.26 9.96 -19.29
N ASP A 266 8.33 9.98 -17.96
CA ASP A 266 7.34 10.56 -17.09
C ASP A 266 7.92 11.78 -16.36
N ALA A 267 7.13 12.86 -16.32
CA ALA A 267 7.45 14.05 -15.54
C ALA A 267 6.18 14.53 -14.82
N GLN A 268 6.31 14.87 -13.56
CA GLN A 268 5.23 15.43 -12.75
C GLN A 268 5.74 16.55 -11.87
N ARG A 269 4.90 17.59 -11.68
CA ARG A 269 5.13 18.63 -10.70
C ARG A 269 3.82 19.03 -10.04
N ARG A 270 3.81 19.03 -8.70
CA ARG A 270 2.70 19.46 -7.88
C ARG A 270 3.16 20.55 -6.93
N ASN A 271 2.42 21.63 -6.90
CA ASN A 271 2.55 22.70 -5.91
C ASN A 271 1.24 22.75 -5.15
N THR A 272 1.30 22.60 -3.84
CA THR A 272 0.13 22.65 -2.97
C THR A 272 0.39 23.66 -1.87
N THR A 273 -0.50 24.63 -1.72
CA THR A 273 -0.60 25.45 -0.52
C THR A 273 -1.63 24.78 0.38
N GLU A 274 -1.15 23.98 1.33
CA GLU A 274 -1.99 23.29 2.32
C GLU A 274 -1.93 24.02 3.66
N ASN A 275 -2.74 23.60 4.64
CA ASN A 275 -2.74 24.17 5.97
C ASN A 275 -2.68 23.05 7.02
N ALA A 276 -1.90 23.27 8.07
CA ALA A 276 -2.02 22.54 9.32
C ALA A 276 -3.05 23.23 10.21
N PHE A 277 -3.79 22.44 10.95
CA PHE A 277 -4.82 22.94 11.84
C PHE A 277 -4.39 22.76 13.30
N ILE A 278 -4.28 23.89 14.03
CA ILE A 278 -4.03 23.89 15.47
C ILE A 278 -5.38 23.93 16.18
N TYR A 279 -5.57 23.00 17.10
CA TYR A 279 -6.71 22.96 18.00
C TYR A 279 -6.18 22.59 19.40
N ALA A 280 -5.88 23.60 20.17
CA ALA A 280 -5.17 23.51 21.43
C ALA A 280 -5.80 24.45 22.47
N THR A 281 -5.48 24.28 23.72
CA THR A 281 -5.78 25.27 24.77
C THR A 281 -4.49 25.77 25.37
N ASP A 282 -4.22 27.06 25.24
CA ASP A 282 -3.06 27.76 25.78
C ASP A 282 -3.49 28.80 26.82
N LEU A 283 -2.56 29.47 27.44
CA LEU A 283 -2.82 30.56 28.39
C LEU A 283 -2.63 31.91 27.71
N SER A 284 -3.56 32.84 27.99
CA SER A 284 -3.38 34.28 27.67
C SER A 284 -2.26 34.90 28.50
N ALA A 285 -1.84 36.14 28.17
CA ALA A 285 -0.87 36.89 28.95
C ALA A 285 -1.33 37.13 30.41
N SER A 286 -2.64 37.06 30.68
CA SER A 286 -3.25 37.15 32.03
C SER A 286 -3.49 35.78 32.64
N LEU A 287 -2.85 34.71 32.09
CA LEU A 287 -2.95 33.32 32.58
C LEU A 287 -4.40 32.76 32.61
N VAL A 288 -5.23 33.23 31.66
CA VAL A 288 -6.59 32.68 31.46
C VAL A 288 -6.54 31.69 30.30
N PRO A 289 -7.09 30.47 30.48
CA PRO A 289 -7.18 29.48 29.38
C PRO A 289 -7.90 30.06 28.14
N GLN A 290 -7.33 29.88 26.97
CA GLN A 290 -7.89 30.30 25.68
C GLN A 290 -7.71 29.21 24.63
N THR A 291 -8.77 28.97 23.88
CA THR A 291 -8.70 28.04 22.74
C THR A 291 -7.90 28.66 21.60
N VAL A 292 -6.89 27.95 21.13
CA VAL A 292 -6.15 28.26 19.92
C VAL A 292 -6.74 27.44 18.79
N ASN A 293 -7.51 28.07 17.90
CA ASN A 293 -8.13 27.43 16.74
C ASN A 293 -7.65 28.18 15.50
N GLN A 294 -6.59 27.67 14.87
CA GLN A 294 -5.85 28.38 13.81
C GLN A 294 -5.43 27.45 12.67
N ALA A 295 -5.54 27.94 11.45
CA ALA A 295 -4.93 27.32 10.28
C ALA A 295 -3.58 27.98 9.96
N VAL A 296 -2.53 27.20 9.83
CA VAL A 296 -1.17 27.63 9.49
C VAL A 296 -0.79 27.04 8.14
N LEU A 297 -0.32 27.91 7.22
CA LEU A 297 0.11 27.48 5.88
C LEU A 297 1.27 26.51 5.95
N THR A 298 1.14 25.37 5.24
CA THR A 298 2.16 24.32 5.09
C THR A 298 2.40 24.00 3.62
N PRO A 299 3.03 24.90 2.85
CA PRO A 299 3.26 24.71 1.43
C PRO A 299 4.05 23.42 1.15
N LEU A 300 3.63 22.71 0.11
CA LEU A 300 4.28 21.47 -0.36
C LEU A 300 4.58 21.57 -1.85
N THR A 301 5.81 21.27 -2.24
CA THR A 301 6.21 21.09 -3.63
C THR A 301 6.69 19.67 -3.85
N PHE A 302 6.22 19.03 -4.92
CA PHE A 302 6.66 17.70 -5.33
C PHE A 302 7.04 17.72 -6.82
N THR A 303 8.16 17.11 -7.16
CA THR A 303 8.62 16.94 -8.55
C THR A 303 9.12 15.51 -8.75
N MET A 304 8.70 14.87 -9.84
CA MET A 304 9.18 13.55 -10.26
C MET A 304 9.60 13.56 -11.72
N LEU A 305 10.73 12.92 -12.01
CA LEU A 305 11.22 12.65 -13.36
C LEU A 305 11.57 11.18 -13.45
N SER A 306 11.07 10.45 -14.45
CA SER A 306 11.30 9.03 -14.62
C SER A 306 11.49 8.61 -16.08
N PRO A 307 12.71 8.72 -16.64
CA PRO A 307 13.06 8.11 -17.92
C PRO A 307 13.23 6.60 -17.79
N ARG A 308 12.77 5.86 -18.81
CA ARG A 308 12.93 4.42 -18.99
C ARG A 308 13.37 4.11 -20.41
N LEU A 309 14.26 3.14 -20.55
CA LEU A 309 14.72 2.57 -21.82
C LEU A 309 14.46 1.05 -21.79
N ASP A 310 13.78 0.55 -22.80
CA ASP A 310 13.63 -0.87 -23.07
C ASP A 310 14.47 -1.21 -24.31
N TYR A 311 15.38 -2.18 -24.20
CA TYR A 311 16.34 -2.52 -25.24
C TYR A 311 16.42 -4.03 -25.48
N ALA A 312 16.08 -4.48 -26.68
CA ALA A 312 16.31 -5.86 -27.09
C ALA A 312 17.80 -6.06 -27.43
N LEU A 313 18.54 -6.69 -26.51
CA LEU A 313 19.95 -7.06 -26.71
C LEU A 313 20.08 -7.99 -27.92
N ASN A 314 19.21 -9.01 -27.94
CA ASN A 314 19.00 -9.95 -29.07
C ASN A 314 17.56 -10.47 -29.01
N ALA A 315 17.22 -11.48 -29.82
CA ALA A 315 15.87 -12.04 -29.89
C ALA A 315 15.41 -12.68 -28.58
N ASN A 316 16.33 -13.11 -27.71
CA ASN A 316 16.05 -13.84 -26.48
C ASN A 316 16.31 -13.03 -25.22
N ASN A 317 16.98 -11.88 -25.31
CA ASN A 317 17.40 -11.10 -24.16
C ASN A 317 16.92 -9.64 -24.27
N THR A 318 16.22 -9.20 -23.28
CA THR A 318 15.74 -7.81 -23.12
C THR A 318 16.32 -7.16 -21.89
N LEU A 319 16.76 -5.92 -22.02
CA LEU A 319 17.23 -5.09 -20.92
C LEU A 319 16.30 -3.89 -20.76
N THR A 320 15.75 -3.72 -19.57
CA THR A 320 15.00 -2.52 -19.17
C THR A 320 15.83 -1.75 -18.17
N VAL A 321 16.04 -0.46 -18.41
CA VAL A 321 16.70 0.45 -17.46
C VAL A 321 15.77 1.60 -17.17
N ARG A 322 15.56 1.91 -15.88
CA ARG A 322 14.79 3.05 -15.40
C ARG A 322 15.64 3.86 -14.43
N TYR A 323 15.59 5.17 -14.57
CA TYR A 323 16.02 6.10 -13.54
C TYR A 323 14.80 6.86 -13.04
N GLN A 324 14.72 7.11 -11.75
CA GLN A 324 13.67 7.94 -11.16
C GLN A 324 14.32 8.93 -10.18
N ASN A 325 13.96 10.18 -10.32
CA ASN A 325 14.29 11.23 -9.36
C ASN A 325 12.99 11.82 -8.81
N THR A 326 12.83 11.84 -7.50
CA THR A 326 11.77 12.55 -6.82
C THR A 326 12.36 13.58 -5.88
N ARG A 327 11.72 14.75 -5.80
CA ARG A 327 12.05 15.80 -4.86
C ARG A 327 10.78 16.36 -4.26
N SER A 328 10.77 16.52 -2.94
CA SER A 328 9.72 17.24 -2.24
C SER A 328 10.32 18.27 -1.28
N SER A 329 9.60 19.37 -1.09
CA SER A 329 9.90 20.40 -0.10
C SER A 329 8.61 20.77 0.59
N SER A 330 8.62 20.84 1.90
CA SER A 330 7.47 21.25 2.71
C SER A 330 7.91 22.22 3.78
N ASP A 331 7.10 23.24 4.02
CA ASP A 331 7.36 24.27 5.02
C ASP A 331 6.39 24.08 6.19
N ASN A 332 6.77 24.64 7.37
CA ASN A 332 5.98 24.61 8.59
C ASN A 332 5.52 23.19 9.01
N GLN A 333 6.37 22.19 8.81
CA GLN A 333 6.12 20.84 9.33
C GLN A 333 6.22 20.85 10.86
N GLY A 334 5.55 19.91 11.54
CA GLY A 334 5.52 19.82 13.00
C GLY A 334 4.40 20.62 13.66
N VAL A 335 3.75 21.53 12.93
CA VAL A 335 2.60 22.33 13.41
C VAL A 335 1.30 21.55 13.26
N GLY A 336 0.37 21.73 14.19
CA GLY A 336 -0.98 21.19 14.10
C GLY A 336 -1.39 20.36 15.32
N SER A 337 -2.68 20.10 15.49
CA SER A 337 -3.27 19.53 16.71
C SER A 337 -2.87 20.35 17.93
N PHE A 338 -2.14 19.79 18.88
CA PHE A 338 -1.63 20.50 20.06
C PHE A 338 -0.37 21.34 19.79
N ASN A 339 0.33 21.09 18.69
CA ASN A 339 1.60 21.75 18.38
C ASN A 339 1.36 23.15 17.83
N LEU A 340 1.82 24.17 18.55
CA LEU A 340 1.70 25.57 18.16
C LEU A 340 2.64 25.90 16.98
N SER A 341 2.41 27.05 16.35
CA SER A 341 3.14 27.50 15.17
C SER A 341 4.66 27.66 15.39
N THR A 342 5.10 27.87 16.63
CA THR A 342 6.52 27.99 17.01
C THR A 342 7.32 26.71 16.75
N LEU A 343 6.66 25.54 16.66
CA LEU A 343 7.28 24.25 16.36
C LEU A 343 7.48 24.01 14.85
N GLY A 344 7.17 25.00 14.00
CA GLY A 344 7.28 24.87 12.56
C GLY A 344 8.73 24.76 12.05
N TYR A 345 8.98 23.82 11.14
CA TYR A 345 10.25 23.62 10.47
C TYR A 345 10.06 23.28 8.98
N ASN A 346 11.14 23.42 8.19
CA ASN A 346 11.13 23.08 6.78
C ASN A 346 11.75 21.69 6.57
N ALA A 347 11.17 20.89 5.68
CA ALA A 347 11.68 19.58 5.32
C ALA A 347 11.88 19.47 3.80
N THR A 348 12.97 18.82 3.40
CA THR A 348 13.25 18.50 1.99
C THR A 348 13.58 17.02 1.87
N THR A 349 13.05 16.36 0.84
CA THR A 349 13.39 14.98 0.52
C THR A 349 13.79 14.87 -0.94
N SER A 350 14.87 14.15 -1.20
CA SER A 350 15.31 13.83 -2.57
C SER A 350 15.63 12.34 -2.63
N GLU A 351 14.97 11.65 -3.57
CA GLU A 351 15.22 10.23 -3.84
C GLU A 351 15.68 10.05 -5.29
N ASN A 352 16.73 9.27 -5.46
CA ASN A 352 17.29 8.87 -6.74
C ASN A 352 17.35 7.36 -6.80
N THR A 353 16.64 6.77 -7.77
CA THR A 353 16.55 5.33 -7.94
C THR A 353 16.98 4.94 -9.34
N ILE A 354 17.90 3.98 -9.45
CA ILE A 354 18.28 3.33 -10.71
C ILE A 354 17.84 1.88 -10.62
N GLN A 355 17.12 1.41 -11.64
CA GLN A 355 16.63 0.04 -11.75
C GLN A 355 17.07 -0.53 -13.09
N ALA A 356 17.52 -1.77 -13.08
CA ALA A 356 17.84 -2.53 -14.28
C ALA A 356 17.22 -3.93 -14.18
N THR A 357 16.54 -4.36 -15.22
CA THR A 357 15.97 -5.71 -15.34
C THR A 357 16.46 -6.32 -16.65
N GLU A 358 17.12 -7.46 -16.56
CA GLU A 358 17.44 -8.29 -17.72
C GLU A 358 16.56 -9.53 -17.69
N THR A 359 15.91 -9.81 -18.80
CA THR A 359 15.12 -11.01 -18.99
C THR A 359 15.70 -11.83 -20.13
N SER A 360 16.03 -13.09 -19.85
CA SER A 360 16.63 -14.03 -20.76
C SER A 360 15.72 -15.23 -21.00
N ILE A 361 15.35 -15.47 -22.26
CA ILE A 361 14.66 -16.69 -22.69
C ILE A 361 15.75 -17.68 -23.10
N ILE A 362 16.23 -18.50 -22.16
CA ILE A 362 17.34 -19.42 -22.39
C ILE A 362 16.93 -20.51 -23.39
N ASN A 363 15.71 -21.03 -23.21
CA ASN A 363 15.08 -21.96 -24.16
C ASN A 363 13.55 -21.97 -23.96
N THR A 364 12.83 -22.81 -24.68
CA THR A 364 11.35 -22.91 -24.60
C THR A 364 10.79 -23.29 -23.24
N HIS A 365 11.62 -23.74 -22.31
CA HIS A 365 11.23 -24.23 -20.98
C HIS A 365 11.80 -23.39 -19.85
N LEU A 366 12.87 -22.61 -20.09
CA LEU A 366 13.62 -21.90 -19.08
C LEU A 366 13.72 -20.40 -19.41
N VAL A 367 13.18 -19.61 -18.50
CA VAL A 367 13.31 -18.14 -18.49
C VAL A 367 14.05 -17.74 -17.23
N ASN A 368 15.00 -16.84 -17.36
CA ASN A 368 15.72 -16.24 -16.22
C ASN A 368 15.50 -14.73 -16.23
N GLU A 369 15.39 -14.17 -15.04
CA GLU A 369 15.26 -12.74 -14.85
C GLU A 369 16.20 -12.29 -13.75
N THR A 370 17.04 -11.30 -14.07
CA THR A 370 17.97 -10.65 -13.14
C THR A 370 17.57 -9.19 -12.97
N ARG A 371 17.43 -8.75 -11.72
CA ARG A 371 17.10 -7.37 -11.39
C ARG A 371 18.15 -6.78 -10.47
N PHE A 372 18.40 -5.51 -10.67
CA PHE A 372 19.25 -4.71 -9.80
C PHE A 372 18.61 -3.36 -9.53
N GLN A 373 18.62 -2.91 -8.29
CA GLN A 373 18.20 -1.57 -7.88
C GLN A 373 19.29 -0.94 -7.02
N PHE A 374 19.47 0.35 -7.22
CA PHE A 374 20.17 1.22 -6.27
C PHE A 374 19.31 2.44 -5.99
N MET A 375 19.07 2.74 -4.73
CA MET A 375 18.29 3.88 -4.27
C MET A 375 19.12 4.71 -3.29
N ARG A 376 19.11 6.01 -3.48
CA ARG A 376 19.60 6.98 -2.51
C ARG A 376 18.50 7.96 -2.15
N SER A 377 18.09 7.93 -0.90
CA SER A 377 17.17 8.90 -0.31
C SER A 377 17.90 9.81 0.66
N THR A 378 17.63 11.09 0.59
CA THR A 378 18.16 12.10 1.50
C THR A 378 17.01 12.98 1.97
N THR A 379 16.79 13.03 3.27
CA THR A 379 15.84 13.94 3.91
C THR A 379 16.64 14.94 4.73
N GLY A 380 16.38 16.23 4.55
CA GLY A 380 16.92 17.31 5.35
C GLY A 380 15.79 18.06 6.06
N MET A 381 16.03 18.48 7.27
CA MET A 381 15.16 19.33 8.08
C MET A 381 15.94 20.57 8.51
N THR A 382 15.33 21.72 8.39
CA THR A 382 15.96 23.00 8.72
C THR A 382 14.97 23.95 9.38
N GLY A 383 15.44 24.78 10.27
CA GLY A 383 14.63 25.83 10.90
C GLY A 383 14.28 25.51 12.34
N GLY A 384 13.45 26.36 12.89
CA GLY A 384 13.12 26.38 14.29
C GLY A 384 14.21 27.00 15.16
N THR A 385 13.84 27.39 16.35
CA THR A 385 14.79 27.75 17.42
C THR A 385 15.15 26.47 18.21
N ASN A 386 16.25 26.52 18.93
CA ASN A 386 16.60 25.47 19.90
C ASN A 386 16.10 25.84 21.32
N ASP A 387 15.08 26.66 21.41
CA ASP A 387 14.43 26.96 22.68
C ASP A 387 13.81 25.70 23.24
N ALA A 388 13.75 25.58 24.56
CA ALA A 388 13.16 24.43 25.20
C ALA A 388 11.68 24.29 24.80
N ASP A 389 11.26 23.08 24.54
CA ASP A 389 9.85 22.77 24.36
C ASP A 389 9.14 22.81 25.72
N ILE A 390 7.92 23.29 25.70
CA ILE A 390 6.98 23.25 26.82
C ILE A 390 5.83 22.38 26.36
N SER A 391 5.76 21.16 26.91
CA SER A 391 4.71 20.19 26.66
C SER A 391 3.74 20.16 27.82
N VAL A 392 2.55 20.73 27.62
CA VAL A 392 1.43 20.65 28.56
C VAL A 392 0.51 19.55 28.05
N GLN A 393 0.55 18.41 28.72
CA GLN A 393 -0.13 17.21 28.23
C GLN A 393 -1.61 17.44 28.00
N GLY A 394 -2.08 16.98 26.84
CA GLY A 394 -3.47 17.11 26.46
C GLY A 394 -3.97 18.54 26.22
N ALA A 395 -3.12 19.56 26.31
CA ALA A 395 -3.46 20.96 26.09
C ALA A 395 -2.71 21.59 24.92
N PHE A 396 -1.39 21.74 25.01
CA PHE A 396 -0.57 22.29 23.91
C PHE A 396 0.91 21.89 24.03
N THR A 397 1.66 22.05 22.94
CA THR A 397 3.12 22.04 22.92
C THR A 397 3.62 23.31 22.20
N SER A 398 4.56 24.02 22.84
CA SER A 398 5.19 25.23 22.32
C SER A 398 6.71 25.17 22.55
N GLY A 399 7.43 26.21 22.15
CA GLY A 399 8.90 26.29 22.27
C GLY A 399 9.54 26.30 20.89
N GLY A 400 10.68 25.64 20.68
CA GLY A 400 11.39 25.55 19.43
C GLY A 400 11.18 24.21 18.73
N ALA A 401 11.26 24.17 17.41
CA ALA A 401 11.13 22.92 16.65
C ALA A 401 12.30 21.93 16.91
N GLN A 402 13.40 22.38 17.49
CA GLN A 402 14.58 21.58 17.87
C GLN A 402 15.14 20.64 16.77
N VAL A 403 14.92 20.98 15.51
CA VAL A 403 15.39 20.17 14.37
C VAL A 403 16.77 20.67 13.87
N GLY A 404 17.08 21.95 14.03
CA GLY A 404 18.32 22.60 13.55
C GLY A 404 18.60 22.25 12.10
N ASN A 405 19.82 21.77 11.81
CA ASN A 405 20.20 21.16 10.54
C ASN A 405 20.26 19.63 10.71
N SER A 406 19.11 19.00 10.78
CA SER A 406 18.99 17.55 10.91
C SER A 406 18.70 16.90 9.55
N GLY A 407 18.97 15.61 9.45
CA GLY A 407 18.63 14.89 8.24
C GLY A 407 19.07 13.44 8.25
N THR A 408 18.60 12.72 7.24
CA THR A 408 18.87 11.31 7.09
C THR A 408 19.25 11.00 5.65
N ARG A 409 20.30 10.21 5.48
CA ARG A 409 20.71 9.66 4.19
C ARG A 409 20.63 8.14 4.24
N THR A 410 19.83 7.58 3.34
CA THR A 410 19.70 6.14 3.14
C THR A 410 20.25 5.76 1.77
N ASN A 411 21.13 4.78 1.71
CA ASN A 411 21.52 4.11 0.49
C ASN A 411 21.06 2.66 0.58
N GLU A 412 20.32 2.20 -0.43
CA GLU A 412 19.86 0.83 -0.54
C GLU A 412 20.25 0.26 -1.90
N TRP A 413 20.77 -0.96 -1.91
CA TRP A 413 20.95 -1.72 -3.12
C TRP A 413 20.32 -3.10 -2.98
N GLU A 414 19.71 -3.58 -4.06
CA GLU A 414 19.06 -4.88 -4.12
C GLU A 414 19.42 -5.58 -5.42
N GLY A 415 19.85 -6.83 -5.32
CA GLY A 415 20.04 -7.74 -6.43
C GLY A 415 19.10 -8.93 -6.28
N THR A 416 18.34 -9.26 -7.32
CA THR A 416 17.41 -10.40 -7.34
C THR A 416 17.62 -11.20 -8.62
N ASN A 417 17.66 -12.53 -8.51
CA ASN A 417 17.62 -13.43 -9.67
C ASN A 417 16.48 -14.43 -9.48
N THR A 418 15.74 -14.69 -10.54
CA THR A 418 14.63 -15.65 -10.57
C THR A 418 14.69 -16.46 -11.85
N SER A 419 14.70 -17.77 -11.73
CA SER A 419 14.59 -18.71 -12.84
C SER A 419 13.24 -19.41 -12.80
N THR A 420 12.58 -19.53 -13.95
CA THR A 420 11.32 -20.26 -14.12
C THR A 420 11.54 -21.36 -15.16
N PHE A 421 11.33 -22.62 -14.74
CA PHE A 421 11.46 -23.80 -15.60
C PHE A 421 10.15 -24.55 -15.65
N THR A 422 9.62 -24.76 -16.85
CA THR A 422 8.37 -25.49 -17.07
C THR A 422 8.67 -26.83 -17.75
N HIS A 423 8.27 -27.93 -17.07
CA HIS A 423 8.40 -29.27 -17.61
C HIS A 423 7.15 -30.12 -17.31
N GLY A 424 6.49 -30.60 -18.36
CA GLY A 424 5.26 -31.36 -18.21
C GLY A 424 4.16 -30.61 -17.46
N THR A 425 3.81 -31.11 -16.28
CA THR A 425 2.78 -30.52 -15.39
C THR A 425 3.36 -29.66 -14.28
N HIS A 426 4.68 -29.50 -14.24
CA HIS A 426 5.39 -28.75 -13.19
C HIS A 426 5.89 -27.41 -13.73
N THR A 427 5.82 -26.40 -12.90
CA THR A 427 6.46 -25.11 -13.09
C THR A 427 7.32 -24.81 -11.88
N PHE A 428 8.61 -25.04 -12.01
CA PHE A 428 9.61 -24.77 -10.98
C PHE A 428 10.02 -23.30 -11.07
N LYS A 429 10.09 -22.63 -9.92
CA LYS A 429 10.66 -21.31 -9.76
C LYS A 429 11.69 -21.35 -8.63
N TRP A 430 12.88 -20.85 -8.86
CA TRP A 430 13.89 -20.70 -7.82
C TRP A 430 14.66 -19.41 -8.01
N GLY A 431 15.24 -18.94 -6.96
CA GLY A 431 16.01 -17.72 -7.02
C GLY A 431 16.50 -17.24 -5.68
N GLY A 432 17.04 -16.03 -5.69
CA GLY A 432 17.56 -15.38 -4.51
C GLY A 432 17.53 -13.89 -4.61
N ARG A 433 17.58 -13.26 -3.46
CA ARG A 433 17.70 -11.81 -3.28
C ARG A 433 18.76 -11.51 -2.25
N VAL A 434 19.57 -10.51 -2.54
CA VAL A 434 20.48 -9.88 -1.57
C VAL A 434 20.19 -8.39 -1.55
N ARG A 435 20.03 -7.81 -0.37
CA ARG A 435 19.79 -6.39 -0.19
C ARG A 435 20.69 -5.83 0.90
N GLY A 436 21.31 -4.70 0.63
CA GLY A 436 22.09 -3.95 1.62
C GLY A 436 21.53 -2.56 1.79
N THR A 437 21.39 -2.12 3.04
CA THR A 437 20.93 -0.78 3.40
C THR A 437 21.94 -0.14 4.34
N SER A 438 22.28 1.12 4.06
CA SER A 438 23.12 1.96 4.91
C SER A 438 22.35 3.23 5.23
N LEU A 439 22.19 3.50 6.52
CA LEU A 439 21.45 4.64 7.06
C LEU A 439 22.41 5.50 7.87
N SER A 440 22.50 6.78 7.54
CA SER A 440 23.23 7.78 8.32
C SER A 440 22.27 8.90 8.69
N SER A 441 22.15 9.19 9.98
CA SER A 441 21.18 10.17 10.48
C SER A 441 21.87 11.15 11.42
N THR A 442 21.72 12.44 11.12
CA THR A 442 22.07 13.55 12.00
C THR A 442 20.79 14.05 12.66
N SER A 443 20.75 14.10 13.98
CA SER A 443 19.60 14.58 14.76
C SER A 443 20.06 15.38 15.96
N VAL A 444 19.50 16.56 16.09
CA VAL A 444 19.64 17.42 17.29
C VAL A 444 18.31 17.48 18.06
N ALA A 445 17.45 16.49 17.88
CA ALA A 445 16.17 16.42 18.56
C ALA A 445 16.37 16.47 20.08
N ASN A 446 15.58 17.30 20.73
CA ASN A 446 15.62 17.56 22.18
C ASN A 446 16.96 18.09 22.73
N PHE A 447 17.80 18.71 21.87
CA PHE A 447 19.04 19.37 22.37
C PHE A 447 18.74 20.70 23.09
N GLY A 448 17.58 21.31 22.86
CA GLY A 448 17.09 22.46 23.62
C GLY A 448 16.41 22.07 24.93
N GLY A 449 16.09 20.79 25.10
CA GLY A 449 15.34 20.26 26.22
C GLY A 449 13.83 20.43 26.11
N THR A 450 13.09 19.64 26.87
CA THR A 450 11.62 19.66 26.95
C THR A 450 11.18 19.62 28.39
N PHE A 451 10.40 20.60 28.82
CA PHE A 451 9.66 20.58 30.09
C PHE A 451 8.29 20.00 29.86
N THR A 452 7.93 18.97 30.63
CA THR A 452 6.64 18.30 30.55
C THR A 452 5.84 18.62 31.80
N PHE A 453 4.61 19.10 31.57
CA PHE A 453 3.61 19.33 32.61
C PHE A 453 2.51 18.27 32.47
N THR A 454 2.23 17.60 33.55
CA THR A 454 1.15 16.59 33.68
C THR A 454 0.09 17.09 34.64
N GLY A 455 -1.03 16.39 34.72
CA GLY A 455 -1.94 16.53 35.86
C GLY A 455 -1.29 16.14 37.18
N GLY A 456 -1.87 16.52 38.27
CA GLY A 456 -1.42 16.24 39.63
C GLY A 456 -2.41 16.71 40.68
N ASP A 457 -2.01 16.62 41.93
CA ASP A 457 -2.82 17.07 43.08
C ASP A 457 -2.37 18.41 43.61
N GLY A 458 -3.30 19.24 44.10
CA GLY A 458 -2.99 20.49 44.77
C GLY A 458 -4.13 21.01 45.58
N PRO A 459 -3.89 22.01 46.49
CA PRO A 459 -4.96 22.65 47.23
C PRO A 459 -5.90 23.41 46.27
N GLU A 460 -7.16 23.52 46.61
CA GLU A 460 -8.06 24.46 45.93
C GLU A 460 -7.58 25.90 46.21
N LEU A 461 -7.65 26.77 45.20
CA LEU A 461 -7.29 28.18 45.35
C LEU A 461 -8.54 29.04 45.43
N ASP A 462 -8.53 30.06 46.23
CA ASP A 462 -9.62 31.06 46.32
C ASP A 462 -9.56 32.07 45.14
N ALA A 463 -10.45 33.05 45.13
CA ALA A 463 -10.51 34.09 44.11
C ALA A 463 -9.26 35.01 44.06
N ASN A 464 -8.41 35.00 45.08
CA ASN A 464 -7.13 35.72 45.14
C ASN A 464 -5.94 34.80 44.80
N ASN A 465 -6.18 33.54 44.45
CA ASN A 465 -5.21 32.47 44.24
C ASN A 465 -4.50 32.00 45.54
N ASP A 466 -5.09 32.28 46.72
CA ASP A 466 -4.57 31.77 47.99
C ASP A 466 -5.09 30.32 48.23
N PRO A 467 -4.25 29.42 48.79
CA PRO A 467 -4.63 28.03 49.03
C PRO A 467 -5.69 27.91 50.15
N ILE A 468 -6.78 27.19 49.88
CA ILE A 468 -7.79 26.84 50.85
C ILE A 468 -7.28 25.68 51.72
N ALA A 469 -7.07 25.94 53.00
CA ALA A 469 -6.47 24.95 53.90
C ALA A 469 -7.33 23.69 54.05
N GLY A 470 -6.66 22.52 53.90
CA GLY A 470 -7.30 21.21 54.06
C GLY A 470 -8.03 20.70 52.80
N THR A 471 -7.94 21.40 51.69
CA THR A 471 -8.43 20.92 50.41
C THR A 471 -7.32 20.22 49.61
N SER A 472 -7.68 19.23 48.78
CA SER A 472 -6.85 18.65 47.77
C SER A 472 -7.75 18.31 46.58
N ILE A 473 -7.43 18.80 45.40
CA ILE A 473 -8.17 18.56 44.17
C ILE A 473 -7.19 18.06 43.10
N GLU A 474 -7.70 17.26 42.17
CA GLU A 474 -6.97 16.88 40.98
C GLU A 474 -6.90 18.08 40.03
N LEU A 475 -5.71 18.32 39.50
CA LEU A 475 -5.40 19.40 38.57
C LEU A 475 -5.06 18.81 37.22
N ASP A 476 -5.62 19.36 36.15
CA ASP A 476 -5.15 19.06 34.81
C ASP A 476 -3.77 19.70 34.53
N ALA A 477 -3.11 19.25 33.49
CA ALA A 477 -1.76 19.72 33.13
C ALA A 477 -1.73 21.24 32.85
N LEU A 478 -2.80 21.80 32.29
CA LEU A 478 -2.89 23.22 31.99
C LEU A 478 -2.98 24.05 33.28
N GLU A 479 -3.73 23.58 34.25
CA GLU A 479 -3.82 24.25 35.58
C GLU A 479 -2.50 24.17 36.36
N VAL A 480 -1.80 23.01 36.31
CA VAL A 480 -0.44 22.87 36.86
C VAL A 480 0.51 23.86 36.21
N TYR A 481 0.46 24.02 34.92
CA TYR A 481 1.28 25.00 34.17
C TYR A 481 0.89 26.43 34.52
N ARG A 482 -0.42 26.75 34.60
CA ARG A 482 -0.93 28.07 34.99
C ARG A 482 -0.45 28.46 36.38
N ARG A 483 -0.59 27.57 37.39
CA ARG A 483 -0.09 27.78 38.75
C ARG A 483 1.41 28.02 38.79
N THR A 484 2.15 27.27 38.00
CA THR A 484 3.61 27.47 37.91
C THR A 484 3.95 28.88 37.51
N LEU A 485 3.35 29.39 36.43
CA LEU A 485 3.59 30.75 35.95
C LEU A 485 3.12 31.83 36.91
N LEU A 486 1.93 31.65 37.48
CA LEU A 486 1.34 32.57 38.45
C LEU A 486 2.23 32.75 39.66
N LEU A 487 2.58 31.62 40.30
CA LEU A 487 3.35 31.61 41.56
C LEU A 487 4.82 32.03 41.37
N GLN A 488 5.37 31.83 40.12
CA GLN A 488 6.66 32.42 39.75
C GLN A 488 6.58 33.95 39.66
N GLN A 489 5.49 34.50 39.10
CA GLN A 489 5.28 35.96 39.07
C GLN A 489 5.19 36.58 40.46
N GLU A 490 4.69 35.82 41.42
CA GLU A 490 4.61 36.21 42.85
C GLU A 490 5.97 36.01 43.56
N GLY A 491 6.95 35.42 42.91
CA GLY A 491 8.33 35.24 43.44
C GLY A 491 8.46 34.10 44.44
N LEU A 492 7.55 33.11 44.40
CA LEU A 492 7.65 31.92 45.23
C LEU A 492 8.81 31.01 44.79
N SER A 493 9.41 30.31 45.74
CA SER A 493 10.39 29.30 45.48
C SER A 493 9.78 28.05 44.78
N ASP A 494 10.58 27.28 44.08
CA ASP A 494 10.11 26.06 43.40
C ASP A 494 9.43 25.08 44.38
N ALA A 495 9.97 24.91 45.58
CA ALA A 495 9.35 24.07 46.63
C ALA A 495 7.97 24.56 47.07
N GLN A 496 7.75 25.88 47.14
CA GLN A 496 6.44 26.46 47.45
C GLN A 496 5.46 26.31 46.30
N ILE A 497 5.95 26.52 45.05
CA ILE A 497 5.18 26.30 43.82
C ILE A 497 4.66 24.87 43.76
N ARG A 498 5.53 23.86 44.01
CA ARG A 498 5.15 22.45 44.04
C ARG A 498 4.15 22.12 45.13
N ALA A 499 4.32 22.67 46.33
CA ALA A 499 3.39 22.47 47.41
C ALA A 499 1.99 23.02 47.10
N LEU A 500 1.86 23.95 46.13
CA LEU A 500 0.63 24.52 45.64
C LEU A 500 0.12 23.89 44.34
N GLY A 501 0.68 22.75 43.94
CA GLY A 501 0.29 21.99 42.76
C GLY A 501 0.85 22.55 41.43
N GLY A 502 1.88 23.39 41.46
CA GLY A 502 2.62 23.85 40.28
C GLY A 502 3.91 23.07 40.08
N GLY A 503 4.69 23.45 39.05
CA GLY A 503 6.00 22.90 38.71
C GLY A 503 5.92 21.86 37.59
N ALA A 504 6.94 21.87 36.71
CA ALA A 504 7.06 20.85 35.68
C ALA A 504 7.27 19.47 36.33
N TYR A 505 6.61 18.45 35.78
CA TYR A 505 6.77 17.07 36.25
C TYR A 505 8.11 16.49 35.82
N MET A 506 8.51 16.74 34.57
CA MET A 506 9.70 16.15 33.98
C MET A 506 10.43 17.17 33.09
N PHE A 507 11.75 17.09 33.09
CA PHE A 507 12.58 17.75 32.10
C PHE A 507 13.45 16.69 31.39
N SER A 508 13.47 16.70 30.06
CA SER A 508 14.36 15.84 29.28
C SER A 508 15.22 16.67 28.35
N ILE A 509 16.45 16.25 28.12
CA ILE A 509 17.40 16.89 27.20
C ILE A 509 18.34 15.86 26.60
N ALA A 510 18.66 16.00 25.31
CA ALA A 510 19.66 15.18 24.64
C ALA A 510 20.95 15.99 24.41
N ALA A 511 22.07 15.29 24.44
CA ALA A 511 23.40 15.88 24.18
C ALA A 511 24.34 14.84 23.56
N GLY A 512 25.49 15.28 23.04
CA GLY A 512 26.53 14.41 22.47
C GLY A 512 26.62 14.50 20.95
N MET A 513 27.05 13.43 20.30
CA MET A 513 27.25 13.41 18.84
C MET A 513 25.93 13.32 18.08
N PRO A 514 25.59 14.30 17.22
CA PRO A 514 24.29 14.29 16.53
C PRO A 514 24.20 13.24 15.42
N THR A 515 25.36 12.77 14.88
CA THR A 515 25.37 11.86 13.74
C THR A 515 25.64 10.42 14.15
N THR A 516 24.77 9.53 13.75
CA THR A 516 24.89 8.08 13.97
C THR A 516 24.58 7.33 12.68
N SER A 517 25.23 6.18 12.46
CA SER A 517 25.05 5.38 11.26
C SER A 517 24.82 3.91 11.59
N ALA A 518 23.96 3.26 10.82
CA ALA A 518 23.71 1.83 10.90
C ALA A 518 23.67 1.22 9.49
N SER A 519 24.17 0.00 9.35
CA SER A 519 24.08 -0.73 8.10
C SER A 519 23.58 -2.15 8.33
N MET A 520 22.89 -2.70 7.33
CA MET A 520 22.31 -4.02 7.40
C MET A 520 22.28 -4.67 6.03
N THR A 521 22.48 -5.99 5.99
CA THR A 521 22.33 -6.80 4.80
C THR A 521 21.34 -7.92 5.09
N ASP A 522 20.45 -8.19 4.17
CA ASP A 522 19.54 -9.33 4.20
C ASP A 522 19.67 -10.19 2.94
N VAL A 523 19.49 -11.49 3.11
CA VAL A 523 19.55 -12.50 2.05
C VAL A 523 18.31 -13.36 2.11
N GLY A 524 17.72 -13.64 0.96
CA GLY A 524 16.59 -14.54 0.83
C GLY A 524 16.79 -15.51 -0.34
N LEU A 525 16.60 -16.79 -0.11
CA LEU A 525 16.63 -17.83 -1.15
C LEU A 525 15.27 -18.51 -1.21
N PHE A 526 14.80 -18.91 -2.38
CA PHE A 526 13.52 -19.57 -2.52
C PHE A 526 13.50 -20.64 -3.60
N VAL A 527 12.59 -21.61 -3.41
CA VAL A 527 12.22 -22.60 -4.41
C VAL A 527 10.70 -22.81 -4.34
N ASN A 528 10.08 -22.99 -5.49
CA ASN A 528 8.64 -23.25 -5.63
C ASN A 528 8.40 -24.24 -6.77
N ASP A 529 7.43 -25.15 -6.58
CA ASP A 529 6.85 -25.97 -7.65
C ASP A 529 5.34 -25.76 -7.70
N ASP A 530 4.86 -25.23 -8.80
CA ASP A 530 3.43 -25.20 -9.12
C ASP A 530 3.10 -26.46 -9.94
N TRP A 531 2.63 -27.50 -9.23
CA TRP A 531 2.34 -28.81 -9.80
C TRP A 531 0.86 -28.94 -10.18
N ARG A 532 0.59 -29.00 -11.46
CA ARG A 532 -0.76 -29.28 -11.99
C ARG A 532 -1.03 -30.78 -11.95
N VAL A 533 -1.47 -31.28 -10.79
CA VAL A 533 -1.78 -32.70 -10.55
C VAL A 533 -2.87 -33.21 -11.50
N ARG A 534 -3.86 -32.33 -11.78
CA ARG A 534 -4.93 -32.56 -12.77
C ARG A 534 -5.23 -31.24 -13.49
N PRO A 535 -5.93 -31.27 -14.63
CA PRO A 535 -6.29 -30.02 -15.34
C PRO A 535 -7.06 -29.00 -14.48
N ASN A 536 -7.76 -29.48 -13.43
CA ASN A 536 -8.57 -28.68 -12.52
C ASN A 536 -8.00 -28.66 -11.09
N LEU A 537 -6.80 -29.18 -10.84
CA LEU A 537 -6.18 -29.22 -9.50
C LEU A 537 -4.72 -28.85 -9.58
N THR A 538 -4.34 -27.77 -8.95
CA THR A 538 -2.97 -27.30 -8.82
C THR A 538 -2.55 -27.28 -7.35
N LEU A 539 -1.38 -27.83 -7.05
CA LEU A 539 -0.69 -27.72 -5.77
C LEU A 539 0.52 -26.81 -5.96
N SER A 540 0.69 -25.86 -5.06
CA SER A 540 1.87 -24.99 -4.98
C SER A 540 2.67 -25.37 -3.73
N LEU A 541 3.89 -25.81 -3.91
CA LEU A 541 4.79 -26.28 -2.86
C LEU A 541 6.04 -25.40 -2.88
N GLY A 542 6.32 -24.69 -1.81
CA GLY A 542 7.45 -23.79 -1.78
C GLY A 542 8.15 -23.71 -0.43
N ALA A 543 9.38 -23.28 -0.47
CA ALA A 543 10.17 -22.94 0.70
C ALA A 543 10.98 -21.67 0.44
N ARG A 544 11.20 -20.90 1.50
CA ARG A 544 12.04 -19.72 1.47
C ARG A 544 12.92 -19.69 2.71
N TYR A 545 14.20 -19.42 2.52
CA TYR A 545 15.19 -19.12 3.56
C TYR A 545 15.41 -17.62 3.62
N GLU A 546 15.52 -17.08 4.81
CA GLU A 546 15.83 -15.67 5.06
C GLU A 546 16.91 -15.55 6.13
N ALA A 547 17.79 -14.57 5.99
CA ALA A 547 18.77 -14.20 7.00
C ALA A 547 19.02 -12.70 6.96
N GLN A 548 19.32 -12.12 8.12
CA GLN A 548 19.56 -10.70 8.31
C GLN A 548 20.77 -10.51 9.23
N THR A 549 21.68 -9.60 8.87
CA THR A 549 22.74 -9.18 9.79
C THR A 549 22.13 -8.46 11.00
N SER A 550 22.83 -8.45 12.11
CA SER A 550 22.41 -7.84 13.38
C SER A 550 21.27 -8.58 14.12
N VAL A 551 20.80 -9.71 13.59
CA VAL A 551 19.88 -10.64 14.26
C VAL A 551 20.53 -12.02 14.26
N GLY A 552 20.71 -12.60 15.44
CA GLY A 552 21.42 -13.89 15.61
C GLY A 552 20.63 -15.13 15.18
N ASP A 553 19.45 -14.96 14.57
CA ASP A 553 18.58 -16.05 14.12
C ASP A 553 18.83 -16.35 12.63
N TYR A 554 19.53 -17.45 12.35
CA TYR A 554 19.86 -17.90 10.99
C TYR A 554 19.10 -19.15 10.57
N GLY A 555 18.14 -19.60 11.39
CA GLY A 555 17.32 -20.79 11.13
C GLY A 555 16.03 -20.53 10.36
N ASP A 556 15.89 -19.41 9.70
CA ASP A 556 14.63 -18.88 9.18
C ASP A 556 14.20 -19.54 7.85
N ILE A 557 13.78 -20.80 7.90
CA ILE A 557 13.20 -21.52 6.76
C ILE A 557 11.68 -21.51 6.89
N THR A 558 10.99 -21.07 5.83
CA THR A 558 9.54 -20.96 5.76
C THR A 558 8.95 -21.87 4.69
N PRO A 559 8.23 -22.94 5.04
CA PRO A 559 7.40 -23.68 4.11
C PRO A 559 6.17 -22.86 3.74
N ARG A 560 5.73 -22.99 2.48
CA ARG A 560 4.53 -22.36 1.94
C ARG A 560 3.79 -23.35 1.05
N LEU A 561 2.50 -23.50 1.31
CA LEU A 561 1.65 -24.46 0.65
C LEU A 561 0.43 -23.75 0.06
N GLY A 562 0.01 -24.16 -1.12
CA GLY A 562 -1.20 -23.69 -1.76
C GLY A 562 -1.90 -24.81 -2.52
N ILE A 563 -3.23 -24.77 -2.54
CA ILE A 563 -4.08 -25.63 -3.33
C ILE A 563 -5.14 -24.80 -4.05
N ALA A 564 -5.37 -25.09 -5.32
CA ALA A 564 -6.47 -24.52 -6.10
C ALA A 564 -7.18 -25.67 -6.84
N TRP A 565 -8.46 -25.92 -6.46
CA TRP A 565 -9.23 -27.05 -6.96
C TRP A 565 -10.55 -26.60 -7.59
N GLY A 566 -10.67 -26.76 -8.89
CA GLY A 566 -11.91 -26.57 -9.66
C GLY A 566 -12.84 -27.76 -9.49
N ILE A 567 -13.77 -27.69 -8.54
CA ILE A 567 -14.59 -28.85 -8.10
C ILE A 567 -15.62 -29.32 -9.13
N ASP A 568 -16.11 -28.42 -9.97
CA ASP A 568 -17.12 -28.69 -11.00
C ASP A 568 -16.55 -28.73 -12.43
N GLY A 569 -15.20 -28.65 -12.57
CA GLY A 569 -14.50 -28.85 -13.82
C GLY A 569 -14.35 -30.33 -14.19
N LYS A 570 -14.72 -30.74 -15.40
CA LYS A 570 -14.53 -32.10 -15.92
C LYS A 570 -13.91 -32.05 -17.31
N GLY A 571 -12.79 -32.75 -17.47
CA GLY A 571 -12.07 -32.82 -18.76
C GLY A 571 -11.65 -31.41 -19.24
N SER A 572 -12.07 -31.02 -20.42
CA SER A 572 -11.82 -29.70 -21.03
C SER A 572 -12.76 -28.58 -20.54
N LYS A 573 -13.78 -28.91 -19.72
CA LYS A 573 -14.74 -27.90 -19.23
C LYS A 573 -14.12 -27.12 -18.07
N ALA A 574 -13.99 -25.81 -18.24
CA ALA A 574 -13.54 -24.90 -17.19
C ALA A 574 -14.45 -24.98 -15.97
N ALA A 575 -13.86 -24.98 -14.77
CA ALA A 575 -14.60 -24.94 -13.52
C ALA A 575 -15.29 -23.60 -13.35
N LYS A 576 -16.50 -23.60 -12.78
CA LYS A 576 -17.18 -22.38 -12.32
C LYS A 576 -16.99 -22.11 -10.85
N THR A 577 -16.52 -23.14 -10.11
CA THR A 577 -16.22 -23.04 -8.68
C THR A 577 -14.79 -23.53 -8.43
N VAL A 578 -13.98 -22.70 -7.79
CA VAL A 578 -12.62 -23.06 -7.37
C VAL A 578 -12.52 -22.92 -5.86
N LEU A 579 -12.18 -24.00 -5.20
CA LEU A 579 -11.76 -24.00 -3.79
C LEU A 579 -10.28 -23.66 -3.73
N ARG A 580 -9.93 -22.76 -2.82
CA ARG A 580 -8.54 -22.41 -2.53
C ARG A 580 -8.25 -22.58 -1.07
N ALA A 581 -7.09 -23.10 -0.76
CA ALA A 581 -6.55 -23.06 0.57
C ALA A 581 -5.05 -22.85 0.49
N GLY A 582 -4.49 -22.21 1.50
CA GLY A 582 -3.07 -22.00 1.58
C GLY A 582 -2.63 -21.75 3.01
N ALA A 583 -1.38 -22.06 3.29
CA ALA A 583 -0.74 -21.79 4.56
C ALA A 583 0.75 -21.51 4.34
N GLY A 584 1.32 -20.66 5.17
CA GLY A 584 2.74 -20.36 5.12
C GLY A 584 3.23 -19.57 6.31
N ALA A 585 4.53 -19.62 6.52
CA ALA A 585 5.23 -18.77 7.44
C ALA A 585 5.97 -17.67 6.66
N PHE A 586 6.08 -16.50 7.27
CA PHE A 586 6.73 -15.34 6.69
C PHE A 586 7.56 -14.66 7.76
N TYR A 587 8.80 -14.36 7.47
CA TYR A 587 9.64 -13.56 8.35
C TYR A 587 9.52 -12.09 7.97
N ASP A 588 9.49 -11.23 8.99
CA ASP A 588 9.65 -9.80 8.82
C ASP A 588 11.08 -9.43 9.27
N ARG A 589 11.48 -8.20 9.01
CA ARG A 589 12.81 -7.70 9.35
C ARG A 589 12.73 -6.65 10.43
N ILE A 590 13.72 -6.68 11.33
CA ILE A 590 13.96 -5.56 12.22
C ILE A 590 14.66 -4.47 11.39
N THR A 591 14.13 -3.25 11.43
CA THR A 591 14.62 -2.16 10.59
C THR A 591 15.94 -1.58 11.08
N GLN A 592 16.72 -1.00 10.18
CA GLN A 592 17.96 -0.28 10.54
C GLN A 592 17.69 0.90 11.47
N ALA A 593 16.50 1.50 11.40
CA ALA A 593 16.11 2.60 12.27
C ALA A 593 16.10 2.19 13.75
N THR A 594 15.65 0.97 14.06
CA THR A 594 15.67 0.44 15.43
C THR A 594 17.10 0.29 15.95
N PHE A 595 17.97 -0.31 15.14
CA PHE A 595 19.40 -0.42 15.51
C PHE A 595 20.08 0.94 15.62
N LEU A 596 19.74 1.89 14.74
CA LEU A 596 20.27 3.24 14.80
C LEU A 596 19.90 3.93 16.11
N GLN A 597 18.67 3.77 16.60
CA GLN A 597 18.25 4.36 17.88
C GLN A 597 19.03 3.77 19.05
N ALA A 598 19.23 2.47 19.08
CA ALA A 598 20.05 1.83 20.11
C ALA A 598 21.53 2.26 20.05
N LEU A 599 22.09 2.44 18.84
CA LEU A 599 23.44 2.97 18.66
C LEU A 599 23.53 4.45 19.06
N ARG A 600 22.47 5.21 18.89
CA ARG A 600 22.41 6.63 19.23
C ARG A 600 22.32 6.85 20.73
N TYR A 601 21.32 6.25 21.38
CA TYR A 601 21.01 6.44 22.79
C TYR A 601 21.59 5.32 23.66
N ASN A 602 22.85 5.03 23.46
CA ASN A 602 23.60 4.00 24.19
C ASN A 602 24.30 4.54 25.47
N GLY A 603 24.00 5.78 25.87
CA GLY A 603 24.62 6.46 26.98
C GLY A 603 26.01 7.06 26.71
N VAL A 604 26.58 6.84 25.51
CA VAL A 604 27.88 7.32 25.09
C VAL A 604 27.79 8.20 23.84
N THR A 605 27.16 7.74 22.79
CA THR A 605 27.03 8.47 21.49
C THR A 605 26.15 9.71 21.63
N GLN A 606 24.95 9.52 22.08
CA GLN A 606 24.08 10.58 22.61
C GLN A 606 23.64 10.18 24.02
N GLN A 607 23.60 11.16 24.89
CA GLN A 607 23.11 11.05 26.22
C GLN A 607 21.72 11.70 26.27
N SER A 608 20.73 11.00 26.80
CA SER A 608 19.39 11.51 27.00
C SER A 608 19.14 11.54 28.51
N TYR A 609 19.17 12.73 29.09
CA TYR A 609 18.90 12.94 30.51
C TYR A 609 17.42 13.12 30.74
N VAL A 610 16.91 12.51 31.81
CA VAL A 610 15.52 12.65 32.27
C VAL A 610 15.54 13.01 33.75
N ILE A 611 14.95 14.15 34.09
CA ILE A 611 14.97 14.71 35.43
C ILE A 611 13.52 14.93 35.87
N PHE A 612 13.11 14.19 36.86
CA PHE A 612 11.81 14.36 37.46
C PHE A 612 11.78 15.55 38.44
N ASN A 613 10.69 16.24 38.51
CA ASN A 613 10.46 17.39 39.35
C ASN A 613 11.60 18.45 39.27
N PRO A 614 11.94 18.93 38.04
CA PRO A 614 13.04 19.88 37.88
C PRO A 614 12.77 21.19 38.62
N SER A 615 13.75 21.71 39.35
CA SER A 615 13.67 22.96 40.15
C SER A 615 14.19 24.20 39.41
N PHE A 616 14.38 24.09 38.13
CA PHE A 616 15.05 25.12 37.31
C PHE A 616 14.19 25.67 36.16
N PHE A 617 12.91 25.31 36.07
CA PHE A 617 12.01 25.87 35.06
C PHE A 617 11.87 27.40 35.21
N PRO A 618 11.98 28.20 34.12
CA PRO A 618 12.16 27.79 32.72
C PRO A 618 13.61 27.71 32.23
N ASN A 619 14.60 27.75 33.10
CA ASN A 619 16.02 27.81 32.75
C ASN A 619 16.57 26.42 32.39
N VAL A 620 17.13 26.28 31.19
CA VAL A 620 17.71 25.01 30.73
C VAL A 620 19.14 24.85 31.26
N PRO A 621 19.46 23.79 32.05
CA PRO A 621 20.82 23.53 32.49
C PRO A 621 21.67 23.04 31.30
N THR A 622 23.00 23.27 31.37
CA THR A 622 23.90 22.76 30.32
C THR A 622 24.07 21.24 30.45
N ALA A 623 24.26 20.54 29.33
CA ALA A 623 24.51 19.09 29.33
C ALA A 623 25.73 18.73 30.20
N THR A 624 26.75 19.60 30.24
CA THR A 624 27.96 19.42 31.11
C THR A 624 27.62 19.46 32.59
N SER A 625 26.68 20.35 33.02
CA SER A 625 26.25 20.41 34.41
C SER A 625 25.42 19.19 34.82
N LEU A 626 24.63 18.66 33.89
CA LEU A 626 23.83 17.46 34.11
C LEU A 626 24.72 16.20 34.21
N ALA A 627 25.68 16.07 33.32
CA ALA A 627 26.70 14.99 33.41
C ALA A 627 27.49 15.02 34.71
N ALA A 628 27.91 16.21 35.14
CA ALA A 628 28.62 16.38 36.43
C ALA A 628 27.74 16.03 37.64
N GLY A 629 26.42 16.24 37.54
CA GLY A 629 25.44 15.90 38.56
C GLY A 629 25.00 14.44 38.55
N LEU A 630 25.57 13.59 37.69
CA LEU A 630 25.18 12.16 37.51
C LEU A 630 23.65 11.97 37.35
N GLN A 631 23.04 12.84 36.56
CA GLN A 631 21.57 12.74 36.30
C GLN A 631 21.21 11.46 35.54
N PRO A 632 20.03 10.87 35.80
CA PRO A 632 19.58 9.67 35.13
C PRO A 632 19.51 9.83 33.62
N GLN A 633 19.87 8.78 32.89
CA GLN A 633 19.77 8.72 31.42
C GLN A 633 18.67 7.76 30.99
N GLN A 634 18.15 8.02 29.80
CA GLN A 634 17.31 7.07 29.08
C GLN A 634 18.15 6.34 28.04
N LEU A 635 18.30 5.04 28.19
CA LEU A 635 19.09 4.18 27.34
C LEU A 635 18.19 3.36 26.41
N GLN A 636 18.63 3.18 25.18
CA GLN A 636 18.03 2.25 24.22
C GLN A 636 18.90 1.01 24.09
N ILE A 637 18.37 -0.14 24.45
CA ILE A 637 19.12 -1.41 24.52
C ILE A 637 18.50 -2.38 23.52
N MET A 638 19.35 -3.12 22.80
CA MET A 638 18.90 -4.24 21.97
C MET A 638 19.11 -5.55 22.74
N ASP A 639 18.10 -6.39 22.77
CA ASP A 639 18.23 -7.73 23.33
C ASP A 639 19.21 -8.57 22.51
N ASN A 640 20.15 -9.23 23.18
CA ASN A 640 21.12 -10.12 22.53
C ASN A 640 20.48 -11.39 21.94
N SER A 641 19.26 -11.73 22.37
CA SER A 641 18.50 -12.90 21.93
C SER A 641 17.44 -12.60 20.88
N LEU A 642 17.60 -11.49 20.14
CA LEU A 642 16.65 -11.11 19.09
C LEU A 642 16.41 -12.24 18.09
N ARG A 643 15.15 -12.45 17.77
CA ARG A 643 14.68 -13.35 16.71
C ARG A 643 14.00 -12.58 15.61
N SER A 644 13.99 -13.14 14.41
CA SER A 644 13.24 -12.56 13.30
C SER A 644 11.74 -12.61 13.60
N PRO A 645 11.01 -11.46 13.51
CA PRO A 645 9.56 -11.46 13.64
C PRO A 645 8.92 -12.40 12.62
N ARG A 646 7.99 -13.24 13.07
CA ARG A 646 7.39 -14.30 12.24
C ARG A 646 5.87 -14.17 12.20
N ASN A 647 5.32 -14.26 11.00
CA ASN A 647 3.88 -14.29 10.77
C ASN A 647 3.47 -15.61 10.13
N TYR A 648 2.62 -16.40 10.82
CA TYR A 648 1.95 -17.55 10.27
C TYR A 648 0.62 -17.12 9.69
N GLN A 649 0.39 -17.41 8.43
CA GLN A 649 -0.84 -17.06 7.74
C GLN A 649 -1.44 -18.29 7.07
N ALA A 650 -2.76 -18.43 7.19
CA ALA A 650 -3.54 -19.43 6.49
C ALA A 650 -4.79 -18.81 5.89
N ASN A 651 -5.23 -19.32 4.74
CA ASN A 651 -6.51 -18.96 4.18
C ASN A 651 -7.27 -20.16 3.63
N VAL A 652 -8.59 -20.02 3.63
CA VAL A 652 -9.51 -20.88 2.89
C VAL A 652 -10.51 -20.00 2.17
N GLY A 653 -10.73 -20.29 0.89
CA GLY A 653 -11.62 -19.46 0.07
C GLY A 653 -12.33 -20.23 -1.02
N VAL A 654 -13.39 -19.61 -1.53
CA VAL A 654 -14.20 -20.09 -2.64
C VAL A 654 -14.36 -18.99 -3.66
N ASP A 655 -13.96 -19.28 -4.89
CA ASP A 655 -14.22 -18.43 -6.05
C ASP A 655 -15.35 -19.04 -6.86
N ARG A 656 -16.43 -18.30 -7.08
CA ARG A 656 -17.58 -18.76 -7.83
C ARG A 656 -17.91 -17.81 -8.97
N GLN A 657 -17.87 -18.32 -10.18
CA GLN A 657 -18.45 -17.65 -11.35
C GLN A 657 -19.97 -17.85 -11.32
N ILE A 658 -20.70 -16.77 -11.06
CA ILE A 658 -22.17 -16.81 -10.98
C ILE A 658 -22.75 -16.94 -12.40
N ASN A 659 -22.23 -16.13 -13.31
CA ASN A 659 -22.57 -16.12 -14.73
C ASN A 659 -21.39 -15.58 -15.57
N SER A 660 -21.58 -15.31 -16.86
CA SER A 660 -20.54 -14.82 -17.75
C SER A 660 -20.02 -13.41 -17.43
N PHE A 661 -20.73 -12.65 -16.62
CA PHE A 661 -20.39 -11.27 -16.29
C PHE A 661 -20.22 -11.02 -14.78
N ALA A 662 -20.38 -12.02 -13.92
CA ALA A 662 -20.30 -11.85 -12.48
C ALA A 662 -19.56 -13.01 -11.81
N ARG A 663 -18.63 -12.64 -10.90
CA ARG A 663 -17.87 -13.54 -10.03
C ARG A 663 -17.97 -13.03 -8.59
N ILE A 664 -18.01 -13.94 -7.65
CA ILE A 664 -17.86 -13.65 -6.22
C ILE A 664 -16.73 -14.51 -5.64
N SER A 665 -15.94 -13.92 -4.76
CA SER A 665 -14.92 -14.60 -3.97
C SER A 665 -15.21 -14.41 -2.49
N VAL A 666 -15.12 -15.47 -1.71
CA VAL A 666 -15.24 -15.44 -0.25
C VAL A 666 -13.98 -16.08 0.31
N ASN A 667 -13.24 -15.35 1.14
CA ASN A 667 -12.00 -15.81 1.74
C ASN A 667 -12.03 -15.57 3.26
N TYR A 668 -11.63 -16.58 4.00
CA TYR A 668 -11.31 -16.47 5.42
C TYR A 668 -9.81 -16.55 5.58
N ILE A 669 -9.23 -15.56 6.27
CA ILE A 669 -7.80 -15.41 6.48
C ILE A 669 -7.54 -15.39 7.98
N ALA A 670 -6.66 -16.25 8.45
CA ALA A 670 -6.16 -16.28 9.82
C ALA A 670 -4.67 -15.96 9.82
N SER A 671 -4.25 -15.07 10.70
CA SER A 671 -2.85 -14.66 10.85
C SER A 671 -2.44 -14.65 12.32
N ARG A 672 -1.22 -15.12 12.62
CA ARG A 672 -0.63 -15.09 13.95
C ARG A 672 0.80 -14.60 13.87
N GLY A 673 1.08 -13.44 14.45
CA GLY A 673 2.43 -12.90 14.64
C GLY A 673 3.04 -13.42 15.94
N VAL A 674 4.31 -13.79 15.87
CA VAL A 674 5.12 -14.16 17.03
C VAL A 674 6.51 -13.52 16.87
N HIS A 675 7.21 -13.34 17.98
CA HIS A 675 8.49 -12.65 17.99
C HIS A 675 8.41 -11.23 17.39
N LEU A 676 7.28 -10.53 17.60
CA LEU A 676 7.13 -9.15 17.16
C LEU A 676 7.99 -8.26 18.05
N LEU A 677 8.58 -7.24 17.44
CA LEU A 677 9.38 -6.26 18.15
C LEU A 677 8.51 -5.43 19.09
N ARG A 678 8.97 -5.24 20.31
CA ARG A 678 8.45 -4.26 21.29
C ARG A 678 9.60 -3.65 22.07
N SER A 679 9.32 -2.53 22.73
CA SER A 679 10.21 -1.88 23.67
C SER A 679 9.56 -1.80 25.04
N ARG A 680 10.31 -2.00 26.12
CA ARG A 680 9.83 -1.81 27.49
C ARG A 680 10.94 -1.31 28.41
N ASN A 681 10.58 -0.57 29.45
CA ASN A 681 11.51 -0.20 30.51
C ASN A 681 11.79 -1.42 31.41
N ILE A 682 13.03 -1.91 31.44
CA ILE A 682 13.43 -3.04 32.27
C ILE A 682 13.94 -2.60 33.66
N ASN A 683 14.03 -1.29 33.89
CA ASN A 683 14.40 -0.70 35.18
C ASN A 683 13.25 0.10 35.79
N ASP A 684 12.01 -0.20 35.41
CA ASP A 684 10.82 0.37 36.02
C ASP A 684 10.76 0.01 37.51
N PRO A 685 10.54 0.97 38.43
CA PRO A 685 10.58 0.66 39.85
C PRO A 685 9.41 -0.26 40.28
N VAL A 686 9.73 -1.30 41.03
CA VAL A 686 8.76 -2.21 41.65
C VAL A 686 8.69 -1.88 43.15
N ASP A 687 7.53 -1.48 43.63
CA ASP A 687 7.34 -1.02 45.03
C ASP A 687 8.37 0.08 45.42
N GLY A 688 8.70 0.97 44.48
CA GLY A 688 9.66 2.06 44.70
C GLY A 688 11.12 1.64 44.63
N VAL A 689 11.43 0.40 44.26
CA VAL A 689 12.81 -0.12 44.16
C VAL A 689 13.18 -0.35 42.71
N TYR A 690 14.25 0.30 42.23
CA TYR A 690 14.78 0.08 40.86
C TYR A 690 15.53 -1.25 40.81
N PRO A 691 15.18 -2.16 39.87
CA PRO A 691 15.82 -3.47 39.71
C PRO A 691 17.34 -3.43 39.51
N PHE A 692 17.88 -2.40 38.89
CA PHE A 692 19.33 -2.24 38.62
C PHE A 692 20.02 -1.35 39.67
N GLY A 693 19.27 -0.83 40.66
CA GLY A 693 19.81 -0.05 41.76
C GLY A 693 20.14 1.42 41.43
N ASP A 694 19.74 1.88 40.27
CA ASP A 694 19.81 3.27 39.83
C ASP A 694 18.49 3.68 39.17
N SER A 695 18.28 4.97 38.90
CA SER A 695 17.08 5.52 38.32
C SER A 695 17.16 5.72 36.80
N GLU A 696 18.09 5.06 36.10
CA GLU A 696 18.16 5.13 34.66
C GLU A 696 16.96 4.43 33.98
N ILE A 697 16.38 5.05 32.98
CA ILE A 697 15.33 4.43 32.15
C ILE A 697 16.00 3.53 31.11
N ARG A 698 15.78 2.22 31.20
CA ARG A 698 16.39 1.23 30.30
C ARG A 698 15.37 0.60 29.37
N LEU A 699 15.22 1.18 28.18
CA LEU A 699 14.30 0.71 27.16
C LEU A 699 14.90 -0.45 26.36
N LEU A 700 14.51 -1.68 26.74
CA LEU A 700 14.94 -2.91 26.05
C LEU A 700 14.06 -3.15 24.83
N ASN A 701 14.66 -3.18 23.65
CA ASN A 701 14.02 -3.64 22.41
C ASN A 701 14.17 -5.17 22.32
N GLU A 702 13.07 -5.88 22.46
CA GLU A 702 13.00 -7.36 22.47
C GLU A 702 11.99 -7.90 21.46
N THR A 703 12.14 -9.16 21.07
CA THR A 703 11.22 -9.81 20.12
C THR A 703 10.31 -10.81 20.82
N THR A 704 9.45 -10.31 21.72
CA THR A 704 8.52 -11.12 22.53
C THR A 704 7.05 -10.82 22.22
N GLY A 705 6.78 -9.85 21.35
CA GLY A 705 5.42 -9.43 20.98
C GLY A 705 4.63 -10.50 20.21
N LEU A 706 3.33 -10.46 20.35
CA LEU A 706 2.36 -11.36 19.75
C LEU A 706 1.26 -10.61 19.04
N SER A 707 0.71 -11.19 17.97
CA SER A 707 -0.52 -10.70 17.34
C SER A 707 -1.39 -11.84 16.85
N ARG A 708 -2.68 -11.57 16.70
CA ARG A 708 -3.64 -12.48 16.08
C ARG A 708 -4.68 -11.69 15.30
N THR A 709 -4.91 -12.09 14.03
CA THR A 709 -5.93 -11.49 13.19
C THR A 709 -6.77 -12.58 12.52
N ASN A 710 -8.09 -12.38 12.49
CA ASN A 710 -9.02 -13.20 11.74
C ASN A 710 -9.85 -12.28 10.85
N GLN A 711 -9.93 -12.58 9.58
CA GLN A 711 -10.60 -11.75 8.59
C GLN A 711 -11.46 -12.59 7.66
N LEU A 712 -12.71 -12.19 7.48
CA LEU A 712 -13.58 -12.66 6.40
C LEU A 712 -13.67 -11.59 5.34
N MET A 713 -13.38 -11.94 4.09
CA MET A 713 -13.45 -11.01 2.95
C MET A 713 -14.38 -11.57 1.87
N VAL A 714 -15.31 -10.74 1.42
CA VAL A 714 -16.26 -11.04 0.33
C VAL A 714 -16.04 -10.04 -0.79
N SER A 715 -15.62 -10.52 -1.96
CA SER A 715 -15.23 -9.68 -3.10
C SER A 715 -16.10 -9.99 -4.33
N PRO A 716 -17.12 -9.17 -4.63
CA PRO A 716 -17.82 -9.24 -5.89
C PRO A 716 -17.02 -8.60 -7.02
N ASN A 717 -17.11 -9.17 -8.21
CA ASN A 717 -16.59 -8.56 -9.44
C ASN A 717 -17.64 -8.75 -10.54
N ILE A 718 -18.12 -7.65 -11.11
CA ILE A 718 -19.17 -7.62 -12.13
C ILE A 718 -18.67 -6.83 -13.33
N ASN A 719 -18.76 -7.44 -14.51
CA ASN A 719 -18.42 -6.79 -15.78
C ASN A 719 -19.57 -7.02 -16.77
N TYR A 720 -20.60 -6.16 -16.72
CA TYR A 720 -21.78 -6.28 -17.55
C TYR A 720 -21.88 -5.16 -18.56
N LYS A 721 -21.72 -5.47 -19.84
CA LYS A 721 -21.71 -4.48 -20.93
C LYS A 721 -20.68 -3.36 -20.69
N LYS A 722 -21.15 -2.16 -20.39
CA LYS A 722 -20.32 -0.98 -20.09
C LYS A 722 -20.18 -0.68 -18.60
N LEU A 723 -20.90 -1.43 -17.75
CA LEU A 723 -20.81 -1.31 -16.29
C LEU A 723 -19.80 -2.34 -15.77
N PHE A 724 -18.83 -1.89 -15.02
CA PHE A 724 -18.01 -2.78 -14.21
C PHE A 724 -18.04 -2.32 -12.75
N LEU A 725 -17.97 -3.29 -11.85
CA LEU A 725 -17.97 -3.08 -10.42
C LEU A 725 -16.96 -4.01 -9.78
N PHE A 726 -16.12 -3.45 -8.94
CA PHE A 726 -15.13 -4.18 -8.16
C PHE A 726 -15.09 -3.66 -6.73
N GLY A 727 -14.65 -4.49 -5.81
CA GLY A 727 -14.50 -4.09 -4.42
C GLY A 727 -14.59 -5.28 -3.48
N PHE A 728 -14.71 -5.00 -2.20
CA PHE A 728 -14.91 -6.03 -1.18
C PHE A 728 -15.58 -5.47 0.06
N TYR A 729 -16.13 -6.38 0.84
CA TYR A 729 -16.47 -6.19 2.24
C TYR A 729 -15.56 -7.08 3.07
N SER A 730 -15.00 -6.53 4.15
CA SER A 730 -14.25 -7.31 5.14
C SER A 730 -14.78 -7.11 6.56
N LEU A 731 -14.82 -8.22 7.29
CA LEU A 731 -15.04 -8.29 8.73
C LEU A 731 -13.72 -8.76 9.36
N SER A 732 -13.12 -7.93 10.21
CA SER A 732 -11.79 -8.20 10.80
C SER A 732 -11.82 -8.08 12.32
N TYR A 733 -11.10 -8.99 12.98
CA TYR A 733 -10.83 -9.02 14.41
C TYR A 733 -9.33 -9.16 14.60
N GLY A 734 -8.69 -8.13 15.14
CA GLY A 734 -7.26 -8.11 15.40
C GLY A 734 -6.93 -7.74 16.83
N LYS A 735 -6.04 -8.50 17.47
CA LYS A 735 -5.46 -8.17 18.77
C LYS A 735 -3.95 -8.32 18.71
N ASP A 736 -3.25 -7.51 19.45
CA ASP A 736 -1.80 -7.60 19.64
C ASP A 736 -1.40 -7.09 21.03
N ASP A 737 -0.11 -7.19 21.37
CA ASP A 737 0.46 -6.74 22.64
C ASP A 737 1.75 -5.94 22.45
N ASN A 738 2.01 -5.44 21.23
CA ASN A 738 3.29 -4.80 20.90
C ASN A 738 3.17 -3.37 20.37
N GLU A 739 1.99 -2.75 20.45
CA GLU A 739 1.83 -1.34 20.07
C GLU A 739 2.20 -0.42 21.25
N GLY A 740 3.18 0.44 21.05
CA GLY A 740 3.64 1.41 22.05
C GLY A 740 4.42 0.79 23.22
N GLN A 741 4.64 1.58 24.27
CA GLN A 741 5.21 1.13 25.52
C GLN A 741 4.12 0.47 26.39
N PRO A 742 4.44 -0.63 27.11
CA PRO A 742 3.48 -1.26 28.02
C PRO A 742 3.21 -0.36 29.22
N ALA A 743 1.99 -0.42 29.74
CA ALA A 743 1.63 0.27 30.98
C ALA A 743 2.25 -0.39 32.23
N ASP A 744 2.52 -1.69 32.14
CA ASP A 744 3.25 -2.44 33.16
C ASP A 744 4.33 -3.29 32.42
N PRO A 745 5.60 -2.90 32.47
CA PRO A 745 6.66 -3.59 31.74
C PRO A 745 6.98 -5.00 32.27
N TYR A 746 6.44 -5.40 33.43
CA TYR A 746 6.58 -6.73 34.03
C TYR A 746 5.37 -7.62 33.79
N ASN A 747 4.22 -7.07 33.37
CA ASN A 747 3.00 -7.80 33.06
C ASN A 747 2.57 -7.61 31.60
N LEU A 748 3.40 -8.06 30.68
CA LEU A 748 3.19 -7.89 29.25
C LEU A 748 1.89 -8.56 28.71
N ARG A 749 1.28 -9.49 29.48
CA ARG A 749 0.00 -10.11 29.11
C ARG A 749 -1.18 -9.13 29.23
N ALA A 750 -1.08 -8.13 30.09
CA ALA A 750 -2.08 -7.08 30.24
C ALA A 750 -2.15 -6.18 28.99
N GLU A 751 -1.12 -6.21 28.14
CA GLU A 751 -1.06 -5.46 26.89
C GLU A 751 -1.87 -6.10 25.74
N TRP A 752 -2.39 -7.33 25.95
CA TRP A 752 -3.19 -7.98 24.93
C TRP A 752 -4.54 -7.31 24.73
N GLY A 753 -4.67 -6.49 23.70
CA GLY A 753 -5.85 -5.68 23.39
C GLY A 753 -6.15 -5.56 21.90
N PRO A 754 -7.24 -4.90 21.51
CA PRO A 754 -7.57 -4.63 20.12
C PRO A 754 -6.43 -3.86 19.42
N SER A 755 -6.05 -4.32 18.22
CA SER A 755 -5.04 -3.65 17.40
C SER A 755 -5.61 -2.40 16.72
N THR A 756 -4.91 -1.28 16.81
CA THR A 756 -5.33 -0.04 16.13
C THR A 756 -5.35 -0.18 14.61
N PHE A 757 -4.55 -1.08 14.05
CA PHE A 757 -4.40 -1.32 12.61
C PHE A 757 -5.25 -2.49 12.11
N ALA A 758 -5.29 -3.60 12.85
CA ALA A 758 -5.91 -4.84 12.39
C ALA A 758 -7.38 -5.00 12.81
N ASP A 759 -7.84 -4.27 13.86
CA ASP A 759 -9.23 -4.34 14.34
C ASP A 759 -10.13 -3.25 13.74
N VAL A 760 -9.99 -2.99 12.42
CA VAL A 760 -11.03 -2.28 11.68
C VAL A 760 -12.17 -3.25 11.44
N ARG A 761 -13.15 -3.27 12.33
CA ARG A 761 -14.20 -4.29 12.43
C ARG A 761 -14.93 -4.52 11.11
N HIS A 762 -15.39 -3.47 10.47
CA HIS A 762 -16.06 -3.49 9.18
C HIS A 762 -15.37 -2.56 8.21
N ARG A 763 -15.07 -3.03 7.02
CA ARG A 763 -14.60 -2.21 5.91
C ARG A 763 -15.31 -2.61 4.63
N PHE A 764 -15.84 -1.64 3.92
CA PHE A 764 -16.46 -1.80 2.61
C PHE A 764 -15.78 -0.88 1.61
N VAL A 765 -15.30 -1.43 0.52
CA VAL A 765 -14.69 -0.70 -0.60
C VAL A 765 -15.42 -1.08 -1.87
N LEU A 766 -15.82 -0.10 -2.66
CA LEU A 766 -16.51 -0.30 -3.92
C LEU A 766 -16.07 0.74 -4.94
N GLY A 767 -15.57 0.27 -6.09
CA GLY A 767 -15.27 1.09 -7.26
C GLY A 767 -16.15 0.67 -8.45
N THR A 768 -16.63 1.64 -9.21
CA THR A 768 -17.39 1.38 -10.43
C THR A 768 -17.23 2.52 -11.43
N SER A 769 -17.60 2.28 -12.69
CA SER A 769 -17.76 3.34 -13.69
C SER A 769 -19.05 3.13 -14.45
N ILE A 770 -19.84 4.18 -14.54
CA ILE A 770 -21.15 4.21 -15.15
C ILE A 770 -21.11 5.16 -16.35
N PRO A 771 -21.30 4.66 -17.56
CA PRO A 771 -21.35 5.53 -18.72
C PRO A 771 -22.63 6.38 -18.72
N LEU A 772 -22.47 7.65 -19.03
CA LEU A 772 -23.54 8.64 -19.15
C LEU A 772 -23.77 9.01 -20.61
N PRO A 773 -24.91 9.65 -20.96
CA PRO A 773 -25.11 10.28 -22.25
C PRO A 773 -23.95 11.25 -22.61
N LEU A 774 -23.87 11.65 -23.90
CA LEU A 774 -22.86 12.60 -24.41
C LEU A 774 -21.40 12.11 -24.26
N LYS A 775 -21.16 10.81 -24.20
CA LYS A 775 -19.82 10.20 -24.00
C LYS A 775 -19.15 10.64 -22.69
N ALA A 776 -19.93 10.95 -21.66
CA ALA A 776 -19.45 11.18 -20.32
C ALA A 776 -19.46 9.87 -19.51
N SER A 777 -18.73 9.85 -18.39
CA SER A 777 -18.75 8.77 -17.40
C SER A 777 -18.71 9.34 -15.99
N ILE A 778 -19.38 8.67 -15.08
CA ILE A 778 -19.29 8.93 -13.65
C ILE A 778 -18.69 7.70 -12.96
N SER A 779 -17.70 7.92 -12.14
CA SER A 779 -16.96 6.85 -11.47
C SER A 779 -16.95 7.11 -9.97
N PRO A 780 -17.90 6.55 -9.22
CA PRO A 780 -17.87 6.56 -7.76
C PRO A 780 -16.88 5.54 -7.23
N PHE A 781 -16.12 5.94 -6.20
CA PHE A 781 -15.30 5.09 -5.36
C PHE A 781 -15.68 5.34 -3.90
N ILE A 782 -16.18 4.30 -3.24
CA ILE A 782 -16.77 4.37 -1.91
C ILE A 782 -15.89 3.61 -0.94
N VAL A 783 -15.60 4.21 0.20
CA VAL A 783 -14.97 3.54 1.34
C VAL A 783 -15.75 3.84 2.59
N LEU A 784 -16.23 2.79 3.24
CA LEU A 784 -16.90 2.85 4.52
C LEU A 784 -16.10 1.98 5.49
N GLN A 785 -15.83 2.48 6.69
CA GLN A 785 -15.16 1.68 7.71
C GLN A 785 -15.61 2.06 9.12
N SER A 786 -15.60 1.07 10.01
CA SER A 786 -15.80 1.29 11.44
C SER A 786 -14.60 2.02 12.03
N GLY A 787 -14.81 2.72 13.13
CA GLY A 787 -13.75 3.40 13.86
C GLY A 787 -12.67 2.44 14.35
N THR A 788 -11.44 2.91 14.39
CA THR A 788 -10.29 2.19 14.94
C THR A 788 -10.33 2.21 16.48
N PRO A 789 -9.80 1.18 17.15
CA PRO A 789 -9.54 1.24 18.56
C PRO A 789 -8.57 2.37 18.92
N TYR A 790 -8.68 2.93 20.11
CA TYR A 790 -7.71 3.88 20.66
C TYR A 790 -7.54 3.65 22.17
N ASN A 791 -6.37 3.99 22.70
CA ASN A 791 -6.06 3.81 24.11
C ASN A 791 -6.74 4.89 24.96
N ILE A 792 -7.18 4.50 26.16
CA ILE A 792 -7.62 5.43 27.21
C ILE A 792 -6.59 5.34 28.32
N THR A 793 -5.97 6.48 28.64
CA THR A 793 -4.89 6.60 29.63
C THR A 793 -5.29 7.56 30.75
N THR A 794 -4.60 7.44 31.85
CA THR A 794 -4.83 8.33 33.01
C THR A 794 -4.20 9.71 32.83
N GLY A 795 -3.25 9.88 31.88
CA GLY A 795 -2.43 11.09 31.75
C GLY A 795 -1.40 11.25 32.85
N LEU A 796 -1.30 10.27 33.78
CA LEU A 796 -0.38 10.25 34.90
C LEU A 796 0.75 9.23 34.68
N ASP A 797 1.83 9.39 35.41
CA ASP A 797 2.95 8.48 35.49
C ASP A 797 3.10 7.98 36.94
N PRO A 798 2.34 6.94 37.32
CA PRO A 798 2.24 6.52 38.73
C PRO A 798 3.50 5.81 39.24
N ASN A 799 4.41 5.43 38.39
CA ASN A 799 5.65 4.69 38.68
C ASN A 799 6.92 5.52 38.44
N ASP A 800 6.79 6.79 38.07
CA ASP A 800 7.91 7.70 37.81
C ASP A 800 8.90 7.16 36.77
N ASP A 801 8.39 6.52 35.70
CA ASP A 801 9.21 5.95 34.61
C ASP A 801 9.29 6.85 33.37
N GLY A 802 8.59 7.98 33.35
CA GLY A 802 8.49 8.90 32.22
C GLY A 802 7.58 8.41 31.09
N ILE A 803 6.80 7.36 31.32
CA ILE A 803 5.93 6.72 30.32
C ILE A 803 4.45 6.88 30.70
N PHE A 804 3.72 7.71 29.97
CA PHE A 804 2.33 8.08 30.29
C PHE A 804 1.32 7.13 29.64
N THR A 805 1.53 5.82 29.76
CA THR A 805 0.64 4.78 29.19
C THR A 805 -0.21 4.10 30.26
N ALA A 806 -0.18 4.55 31.51
CA ALA A 806 -0.99 4.00 32.60
C ALA A 806 -2.47 4.02 32.26
N ARG A 807 -3.17 2.93 32.56
CA ARG A 807 -4.59 2.75 32.25
C ARG A 807 -5.43 2.82 33.51
N PRO A 808 -6.63 3.45 33.44
CA PRO A 808 -7.55 3.56 34.56
C PRO A 808 -8.22 2.22 34.87
N GLU A 809 -8.75 2.11 36.06
CA GLU A 809 -9.73 1.09 36.44
C GLU A 809 -11.14 1.56 36.06
N LEU A 810 -11.98 0.71 35.52
CA LEU A 810 -13.39 1.00 35.31
C LEU A 810 -14.18 0.59 36.57
N VAL A 811 -14.68 1.58 37.30
CA VAL A 811 -15.44 1.36 38.52
C VAL A 811 -16.88 1.00 38.16
N THR A 812 -17.24 -0.26 38.33
CA THR A 812 -18.57 -0.77 37.96
C THR A 812 -19.63 -0.47 39.00
N GLY A 813 -20.87 -0.23 38.53
CA GLY A 813 -22.02 0.04 39.43
C GLY A 813 -22.10 1.45 39.97
N VAL A 814 -21.25 2.36 39.54
CA VAL A 814 -21.23 3.78 39.91
C VAL A 814 -21.94 4.62 38.83
N THR A 815 -22.86 5.49 39.23
CA THR A 815 -23.53 6.42 38.31
C THR A 815 -22.80 7.77 38.28
N ALA A 816 -23.15 8.65 37.32
CA ALA A 816 -22.61 10.01 37.28
C ALA A 816 -22.71 10.76 38.60
N ALA A 817 -23.83 10.59 39.32
CA ALA A 817 -24.07 11.27 40.60
C ALA A 817 -23.19 10.77 41.77
N ASN A 818 -22.67 9.54 41.62
CA ASN A 818 -21.87 8.88 42.68
C ASN A 818 -20.39 8.72 42.27
N CYS A 819 -20.03 9.14 41.08
CA CYS A 819 -18.64 9.18 40.60
C CYS A 819 -18.02 10.51 41.08
N SER A 820 -17.72 10.60 42.36
CA SER A 820 -17.13 11.77 42.97
C SER A 820 -16.04 11.36 43.96
N GLY A 821 -14.84 11.90 43.76
CA GLY A 821 -13.64 11.61 44.55
C GLY A 821 -12.42 12.16 43.81
N ALA A 822 -11.31 12.34 44.52
CA ALA A 822 -10.09 12.94 43.96
C ALA A 822 -9.52 12.22 42.72
N ASN A 823 -9.74 10.90 42.58
CA ASN A 823 -9.22 10.09 41.49
C ASN A 823 -10.33 9.53 40.59
N LEU A 824 -11.56 10.04 40.66
CA LEU A 824 -12.69 9.52 39.91
C LEU A 824 -13.12 10.49 38.81
N VAL A 825 -13.07 10.03 37.55
CA VAL A 825 -13.52 10.79 36.39
C VAL A 825 -14.69 10.07 35.74
N TYR A 826 -15.83 10.78 35.58
CA TYR A 826 -17.00 10.23 34.93
C TYR A 826 -17.07 10.61 33.47
N GLU A 827 -17.12 9.58 32.63
CA GLU A 827 -17.31 9.73 31.21
C GLU A 827 -18.62 9.12 30.72
N ALA A 828 -19.45 9.94 30.11
CA ALA A 828 -20.82 9.56 29.73
C ALA A 828 -20.88 8.30 28.84
N LYS A 829 -19.88 8.06 28.02
CA LYS A 829 -19.80 6.93 27.09
C LYS A 829 -19.31 5.64 27.75
N PHE A 830 -18.50 5.75 28.81
CA PHE A 830 -17.78 4.61 29.37
C PHE A 830 -18.16 4.32 30.83
N GLY A 831 -18.50 5.33 31.62
CA GLY A 831 -18.80 5.23 33.04
C GLY A 831 -17.78 5.94 33.92
N CYS A 832 -17.61 5.49 35.15
CA CYS A 832 -16.71 6.06 36.14
C CYS A 832 -15.33 5.38 36.07
N PHE A 833 -14.29 6.17 35.84
CA PHE A 833 -12.90 5.72 35.85
C PHE A 833 -12.21 6.12 37.15
N ASN A 834 -11.38 5.25 37.69
CA ASN A 834 -10.39 5.57 38.69
C ASN A 834 -9.06 5.80 38.00
N VAL A 835 -8.55 7.03 37.98
CA VAL A 835 -7.32 7.41 37.29
C VAL A 835 -6.05 7.04 38.05
N ASN A 836 -6.18 6.76 39.36
CA ASN A 836 -5.08 6.28 40.20
C ASN A 836 -5.48 4.95 40.89
N PRO A 837 -5.60 3.85 40.12
CA PRO A 837 -6.04 2.58 40.66
C PRO A 837 -5.01 2.02 41.67
N PRO A 838 -5.44 1.36 42.76
CA PRO A 838 -4.51 0.75 43.68
C PRO A 838 -3.72 -0.39 43.03
N ALA A 839 -2.55 -0.68 43.55
CA ALA A 839 -1.69 -1.72 43.05
C ALA A 839 -2.44 -3.08 42.93
N GLY A 840 -2.40 -3.73 41.78
CA GLY A 840 -3.08 -4.97 41.49
C GLY A 840 -4.58 -4.83 41.11
N ALA A 841 -5.13 -3.62 41.02
CA ALA A 841 -6.47 -3.40 40.47
C ALA A 841 -6.54 -3.83 38.98
N ALA A 842 -7.72 -4.30 38.58
CA ALA A 842 -7.96 -4.66 37.18
C ALA A 842 -8.19 -3.39 36.33
N THR A 843 -7.19 -2.97 35.58
CA THR A 843 -7.32 -1.86 34.63
C THR A 843 -8.05 -2.29 33.36
N ILE A 844 -8.56 -1.34 32.59
CA ILE A 844 -9.14 -1.59 31.26
C ILE A 844 -8.11 -2.21 30.30
N GLU A 845 -8.59 -2.97 29.30
CA GLU A 845 -7.70 -3.51 28.27
C GLU A 845 -7.09 -2.38 27.41
N ARG A 846 -5.92 -2.61 26.86
CA ARG A 846 -5.31 -1.68 25.90
C ARG A 846 -6.25 -1.44 24.71
N ASN A 847 -6.29 -0.20 24.24
CA ASN A 847 -7.15 0.23 23.13
C ASN A 847 -8.66 -0.03 23.38
N TYR A 848 -9.10 0.19 24.63
CA TYR A 848 -10.48 -0.01 25.09
C TYR A 848 -11.49 0.87 24.34
N GLY A 849 -11.11 2.11 24.02
CA GLY A 849 -11.92 3.06 23.30
C GLY A 849 -12.10 2.66 21.83
N ARG A 850 -13.23 3.07 21.23
CA ARG A 850 -13.43 2.94 19.77
C ARG A 850 -13.84 4.29 19.20
N GLY A 851 -13.05 4.77 18.25
CA GLY A 851 -13.25 6.03 17.55
C GLY A 851 -14.46 6.02 16.62
N PRO A 852 -14.77 7.15 16.00
CA PRO A 852 -15.86 7.26 15.03
C PRO A 852 -15.53 6.47 13.74
N GLY A 853 -16.59 6.00 13.08
CA GLY A 853 -16.46 5.41 11.73
C GLY A 853 -16.25 6.48 10.68
N SER A 854 -15.77 6.08 9.51
CA SER A 854 -15.58 6.97 8.37
C SER A 854 -16.37 6.51 7.14
N ALA A 855 -16.87 7.50 6.37
CA ALA A 855 -17.60 7.29 5.14
C ALA A 855 -17.08 8.28 4.09
N THR A 856 -16.43 7.77 3.05
CA THR A 856 -15.86 8.60 1.99
C THR A 856 -16.41 8.17 0.64
N LEU A 857 -17.05 9.09 -0.06
CA LEU A 857 -17.40 8.96 -1.47
C LEU A 857 -16.47 9.86 -2.29
N MET A 858 -15.62 9.25 -3.10
CA MET A 858 -14.88 9.93 -4.15
C MET A 858 -15.68 9.82 -5.44
N LEU A 859 -15.90 10.93 -6.13
CA LEU A 859 -16.72 10.97 -7.32
C LEU A 859 -15.95 11.62 -8.46
N ARG A 860 -15.76 10.87 -9.55
CA ARG A 860 -15.12 11.40 -10.75
C ARG A 860 -16.15 11.48 -11.88
N LEU A 861 -16.33 12.67 -12.41
CA LEU A 861 -17.08 12.93 -13.65
C LEU A 861 -16.08 13.25 -14.75
N SER A 862 -16.16 12.57 -15.89
CA SER A 862 -15.27 12.84 -17.01
C SER A 862 -15.95 12.77 -18.35
N ARG A 863 -15.45 13.54 -19.31
CA ARG A 863 -15.88 13.50 -20.72
C ARG A 863 -14.70 13.57 -21.64
N THR A 864 -14.63 12.65 -22.60
CA THR A 864 -13.53 12.58 -23.56
C THR A 864 -14.04 12.90 -24.98
N TRP A 865 -13.35 13.79 -25.65
CA TRP A 865 -13.50 14.08 -27.08
C TRP A 865 -12.29 13.49 -27.81
N ALA A 866 -12.55 12.87 -28.96
CA ALA A 866 -11.53 12.30 -29.81
C ALA A 866 -11.62 12.90 -31.21
N PHE A 867 -10.49 13.32 -31.78
CA PHE A 867 -10.41 14.01 -33.06
C PHE A 867 -9.12 13.66 -33.81
N GLY A 868 -8.99 14.14 -35.04
CA GLY A 868 -7.92 13.77 -35.96
C GLY A 868 -8.20 12.49 -36.74
N GLU A 869 -7.19 12.01 -37.48
CA GLU A 869 -7.27 10.81 -38.29
C GLU A 869 -7.61 9.58 -37.47
N LYS A 870 -8.33 8.62 -38.03
CA LYS A 870 -8.47 7.31 -37.43
C LYS A 870 -7.07 6.66 -37.43
N ARG A 871 -6.65 6.18 -36.28
CA ARG A 871 -5.47 5.31 -36.23
C ARG A 871 -5.78 4.06 -37.02
N GLU A 872 -5.02 3.81 -38.08
CA GLU A 872 -4.94 2.47 -38.65
C GLU A 872 -4.49 1.55 -37.51
N SER A 873 -5.23 0.50 -37.24
CA SER A 873 -4.81 -0.56 -36.37
C SER A 873 -3.56 -1.19 -37.01
N ASP A 874 -2.39 -0.73 -36.58
CA ASP A 874 -1.14 -1.39 -36.93
C ASP A 874 -1.17 -2.77 -36.28
N PRO A 875 -1.28 -3.86 -37.03
CA PRO A 875 -1.29 -5.19 -36.44
C PRO A 875 0.03 -5.55 -35.76
N ASN A 876 1.08 -4.73 -35.94
CA ASN A 876 2.41 -4.91 -35.37
C ASN A 876 2.77 -3.91 -34.25
N ALA A 877 1.84 -3.14 -33.71
CA ALA A 877 2.10 -2.25 -32.57
C ALA A 877 2.28 -3.03 -31.23
N GLY A 878 3.13 -4.03 -31.23
CA GLY A 878 3.60 -4.73 -30.04
C GLY A 878 4.90 -4.09 -29.56
N GLY A 879 4.84 -3.40 -28.41
CA GLY A 879 6.05 -2.86 -27.78
C GLY A 879 6.99 -3.98 -27.34
N PHE A 880 8.29 -3.75 -27.41
CA PHE A 880 9.31 -4.59 -26.80
C PHE A 880 9.18 -4.51 -25.27
N GLY A 881 8.50 -5.48 -24.67
CA GLY A 881 8.45 -5.67 -23.24
C GLY A 881 8.93 -7.09 -22.93
N GLY A 882 9.95 -7.21 -22.14
CA GLY A 882 10.28 -8.48 -21.48
C GLY A 882 9.09 -9.00 -20.65
N PRO A 883 9.04 -10.28 -20.29
CA PRO A 883 8.01 -10.80 -19.41
C PRO A 883 7.95 -10.01 -18.12
N PRO A 884 6.74 -9.87 -17.50
CA PRO A 884 6.60 -9.11 -16.27
C PRO A 884 7.48 -9.69 -15.18
N PRO A 885 8.08 -8.84 -14.36
CA PRO A 885 8.88 -9.27 -13.26
C PRO A 885 8.06 -10.15 -12.30
N GLY A 886 8.47 -11.40 -12.10
CA GLY A 886 8.09 -12.26 -10.99
C GLY A 886 6.64 -12.73 -10.92
N GLY A 887 5.82 -12.45 -11.90
CA GLY A 887 4.50 -13.02 -12.07
C GLY A 887 4.52 -14.15 -13.09
N GLY A 888 5.32 -15.18 -12.87
CA GLY A 888 5.37 -16.34 -13.76
C GLY A 888 4.11 -17.17 -13.60
N GLY A 889 3.12 -16.90 -14.32
CA GLY A 889 1.93 -17.70 -14.50
C GLY A 889 1.53 -17.62 -15.95
N GLY A 890 2.15 -18.44 -16.80
CA GLY A 890 1.63 -18.70 -18.13
C GLY A 890 0.25 -19.32 -18.00
N GLY A 891 -0.80 -18.51 -17.97
CA GLY A 891 -2.17 -18.99 -18.09
C GLY A 891 -2.33 -19.69 -19.42
N ARG A 892 -2.20 -21.02 -19.43
CA ARG A 892 -2.63 -21.82 -20.56
C ARG A 892 -4.14 -21.81 -20.56
N GLY A 893 -4.72 -21.13 -21.53
CA GLY A 893 -6.12 -21.33 -21.90
C GLY A 893 -6.33 -22.81 -22.19
N GLY A 894 -7.13 -23.50 -21.36
CA GLY A 894 -7.65 -24.79 -21.69
C GLY A 894 -8.47 -24.70 -22.97
N PRO A 895 -8.61 -25.78 -23.75
CA PRO A 895 -9.37 -25.78 -25.00
C PRO A 895 -10.82 -25.40 -24.70
N GLY A 896 -11.28 -24.32 -25.29
CA GLY A 896 -12.64 -23.84 -25.19
C GLY A 896 -13.64 -24.89 -25.70
N GLY A 897 -14.66 -25.19 -24.90
CA GLY A 897 -15.83 -25.91 -25.32
C GLY A 897 -16.65 -25.13 -26.35
N PRO A 898 -17.37 -25.84 -27.22
CA PRO A 898 -18.14 -25.21 -28.30
C PRO A 898 -19.41 -24.58 -27.76
N GLY A 899 -19.72 -23.37 -28.20
CA GLY A 899 -21.06 -22.88 -28.20
C GLY A 899 -21.30 -21.51 -27.57
N GLY A 900 -21.51 -20.53 -28.41
CA GLY A 900 -22.05 -19.23 -28.04
C GLY A 900 -21.64 -18.16 -29.04
N GLY A 901 -22.59 -17.79 -29.95
CA GLY A 901 -22.41 -16.76 -30.95
C GLY A 901 -21.91 -15.45 -30.31
N GLY A 902 -20.71 -15.03 -30.69
CA GLY A 902 -20.14 -13.74 -30.31
C GLY A 902 -20.94 -12.59 -30.98
N PRO A 903 -21.20 -11.50 -30.29
CA PRO A 903 -21.72 -10.28 -30.92
C PRO A 903 -20.64 -9.68 -31.83
N PRO A 904 -21.02 -8.86 -32.84
CA PRO A 904 -20.12 -8.24 -33.78
C PRO A 904 -19.07 -7.38 -33.07
N PRO A 905 -17.91 -7.08 -33.68
CA PRO A 905 -16.84 -6.34 -33.05
C PRO A 905 -17.36 -4.95 -32.63
N GLY A 906 -17.73 -4.85 -31.37
CA GLY A 906 -18.14 -3.60 -30.76
C GLY A 906 -16.92 -2.71 -30.56
N GLY A 907 -16.93 -1.56 -31.20
CA GLY A 907 -15.96 -0.51 -30.98
C GLY A 907 -15.82 -0.22 -29.48
N ALA A 908 -14.63 0.15 -29.03
CA ALA A 908 -14.34 0.50 -27.65
C ALA A 908 -15.37 1.47 -27.08
N PRO A 909 -15.80 1.26 -25.82
CA PRO A 909 -16.83 2.11 -25.23
C PRO A 909 -16.36 3.56 -25.18
N PRO A 910 -17.23 4.54 -25.50
CA PRO A 910 -16.87 5.97 -25.38
C PRO A 910 -16.60 6.30 -23.92
N GLY A 911 -15.48 6.94 -23.64
CA GLY A 911 -15.11 7.41 -22.28
C GLY A 911 -13.83 6.83 -21.71
N MET A 912 -13.16 5.89 -22.37
CA MET A 912 -11.87 5.34 -21.93
C MET A 912 -10.74 5.97 -22.71
N GLY A 913 -9.78 6.56 -21.98
CA GLY A 913 -8.58 7.14 -22.54
C GLY A 913 -7.82 6.15 -23.44
N PHE A 914 -7.26 6.62 -24.51
CA PHE A 914 -6.38 5.99 -25.49
C PHE A 914 -6.95 5.05 -26.57
N ASN A 915 -8.18 4.55 -26.50
CA ASN A 915 -8.68 3.69 -27.58
C ASN A 915 -9.90 4.28 -28.29
N SER A 916 -9.89 5.58 -28.57
CA SER A 916 -10.94 6.25 -29.35
C SER A 916 -10.88 5.92 -30.85
N GLY A 917 -9.89 5.16 -31.30
CA GLY A 917 -9.58 4.96 -32.72
C GLY A 917 -9.14 6.23 -33.46
N ARG A 918 -8.94 7.36 -32.73
CA ARG A 918 -8.47 8.63 -33.29
C ARG A 918 -7.14 9.07 -32.65
N ARG A 919 -6.40 9.88 -33.39
CA ARG A 919 -5.02 10.28 -33.04
C ARG A 919 -4.96 11.14 -31.77
N TYR A 920 -5.92 12.01 -31.56
CA TYR A 920 -5.91 12.97 -30.45
C TYR A 920 -7.13 12.82 -29.58
N THR A 921 -6.94 13.02 -28.28
CA THR A 921 -8.01 13.02 -27.27
C THR A 921 -7.87 14.21 -26.34
N VAL A 922 -9.00 14.83 -25.99
CA VAL A 922 -9.10 15.79 -24.88
C VAL A 922 -10.09 15.24 -23.87
N THR A 923 -9.69 15.17 -22.62
CA THR A 923 -10.57 14.74 -21.51
C THR A 923 -10.66 15.88 -20.50
N LEU A 924 -11.89 16.27 -20.20
CA LEU A 924 -12.20 17.13 -19.07
C LEU A 924 -12.72 16.27 -17.94
N GLY A 925 -12.19 16.45 -16.74
CA GLY A 925 -12.57 15.74 -15.53
C GLY A 925 -12.87 16.68 -14.38
N VAL A 926 -13.78 16.27 -13.51
CA VAL A 926 -14.04 16.88 -12.21
C VAL A 926 -14.00 15.76 -11.19
N ASN A 927 -13.14 15.90 -10.18
CA ASN A 927 -13.01 14.94 -9.10
C ASN A 927 -13.48 15.59 -7.80
N ALA A 928 -14.35 14.92 -7.06
CA ALA A 928 -14.79 15.37 -5.74
C ALA A 928 -14.35 14.32 -4.71
N MET A 929 -13.37 14.70 -3.86
CA MET A 929 -13.01 13.93 -2.67
C MET A 929 -14.01 14.20 -1.59
N ASN A 930 -14.46 13.13 -0.89
CA ASN A 930 -15.51 13.23 0.11
C ASN A 930 -16.73 14.02 -0.40
N ALA A 931 -17.29 13.60 -1.56
CA ALA A 931 -18.34 14.32 -2.28
C ALA A 931 -19.60 14.59 -1.42
N LEU A 932 -19.87 13.72 -0.44
CA LEU A 932 -20.98 13.87 0.51
C LEU A 932 -20.70 14.89 1.61
N ASN A 933 -19.48 15.41 1.70
CA ASN A 933 -19.05 16.32 2.76
C ASN A 933 -19.25 15.75 4.18
N HIS A 934 -19.15 14.41 4.34
CA HIS A 934 -19.28 13.76 5.63
C HIS A 934 -18.06 14.06 6.53
N PRO A 935 -18.21 14.51 7.78
CA PRO A 935 -17.08 14.74 8.66
C PRO A 935 -16.51 13.40 9.14
N ASN A 936 -15.36 13.02 8.58
CA ASN A 936 -14.63 11.82 8.98
C ASN A 936 -13.63 12.22 10.07
N TYR A 937 -14.02 12.08 11.33
CA TYR A 937 -13.15 12.41 12.45
C TYR A 937 -12.10 11.32 12.71
N ALA A 938 -10.89 11.73 13.10
CA ALA A 938 -9.85 10.84 13.61
C ALA A 938 -10.22 10.23 14.97
N ALA A 939 -9.39 9.32 15.50
CA ALA A 939 -9.54 8.81 16.85
C ALA A 939 -9.54 9.98 17.85
N PRO A 940 -10.42 9.96 18.88
CA PRO A 940 -10.45 10.98 19.91
C PRO A 940 -9.20 10.96 20.78
N ASN A 941 -8.94 12.06 21.50
CA ASN A 941 -7.99 12.07 22.59
C ASN A 941 -8.45 11.09 23.69
N GLY A 942 -7.55 10.22 24.14
CA GLY A 942 -7.83 9.21 25.15
C GLY A 942 -7.25 9.51 26.54
N ASP A 943 -6.66 10.66 26.74
CA ASP A 943 -6.12 11.10 28.02
C ASP A 943 -7.25 11.68 28.90
N LEU A 944 -7.54 11.01 30.02
CA LEU A 944 -8.63 11.38 30.93
C LEU A 944 -8.41 12.71 31.64
N THR A 945 -7.15 13.16 31.76
CA THR A 945 -6.84 14.45 32.40
C THR A 945 -6.87 15.61 31.38
N SER A 946 -6.99 15.29 30.10
CA SER A 946 -7.04 16.30 29.04
C SER A 946 -8.43 16.95 28.94
N PRO A 947 -8.54 18.29 28.79
CA PRO A 947 -9.80 18.97 28.50
C PRO A 947 -10.41 18.53 27.13
N PHE A 948 -9.64 17.81 26.33
CA PHE A 948 -10.07 17.27 25.04
C PHE A 948 -10.39 15.79 25.08
N PHE A 949 -10.50 15.16 26.25
CA PHE A 949 -10.86 13.75 26.33
C PHE A 949 -12.15 13.46 25.53
N GLY A 950 -12.10 12.39 24.72
CA GLY A 950 -13.23 12.01 23.87
C GLY A 950 -13.47 12.89 22.65
N ILE A 951 -12.71 13.97 22.45
CA ILE A 951 -12.82 14.91 21.34
C ILE A 951 -11.78 14.61 20.28
N SER A 952 -12.23 14.51 19.03
CA SER A 952 -11.33 14.37 17.88
C SER A 952 -10.80 15.74 17.46
N GLN A 953 -9.49 15.89 17.46
CA GLN A 953 -8.80 17.14 17.12
C GLN A 953 -8.37 17.24 15.66
N SER A 954 -8.57 16.17 14.89
CA SER A 954 -8.25 16.14 13.46
C SER A 954 -9.29 15.34 12.69
N LEU A 955 -9.38 15.56 11.40
CA LEU A 955 -10.10 14.68 10.50
C LEU A 955 -9.27 13.43 10.21
N ALA A 956 -9.93 12.30 10.06
CA ALA A 956 -9.28 11.08 9.62
C ALA A 956 -8.60 11.38 8.28
N GLY A 957 -7.28 11.34 8.25
CA GLY A 957 -6.50 11.36 7.03
C GLY A 957 -6.89 10.15 6.19
N GLY A 958 -6.53 10.15 4.91
CA GLY A 958 -6.81 9.01 4.03
C GLY A 958 -6.28 7.68 4.61
N PHE A 959 -6.59 6.59 3.93
CA PHE A 959 -6.33 5.20 4.36
C PHE A 959 -4.84 4.88 4.45
N GLY A 960 -4.16 5.19 5.54
CA GLY A 960 -2.74 4.90 5.76
C GLY A 960 -2.15 5.67 6.94
N PRO A 961 -0.93 5.36 7.38
CA PRO A 961 -0.30 5.98 8.54
C PRO A 961 0.04 7.47 8.35
N VAL A 962 -0.13 8.03 7.15
CA VAL A 962 0.14 9.44 6.84
C VAL A 962 -1.17 10.21 6.79
N GLY A 963 -1.81 10.38 7.94
CA GLY A 963 -2.96 11.26 8.09
C GLY A 963 -2.51 12.66 8.49
N GLY A 964 -2.44 13.60 7.56
CA GLY A 964 -2.33 15.03 7.89
C GLY A 964 -3.67 15.59 8.35
N ALA A 965 -3.68 16.46 9.34
CA ALA A 965 -4.84 17.27 9.67
C ALA A 965 -5.20 18.13 8.46
N SER A 966 -6.37 17.87 7.84
CA SER A 966 -6.83 18.66 6.69
C SER A 966 -7.78 19.76 7.15
N THR A 967 -7.56 20.97 6.67
CA THR A 967 -8.48 22.11 6.91
C THR A 967 -9.72 22.07 6.05
N TYR A 968 -9.80 21.11 5.11
CA TYR A 968 -10.92 20.94 4.20
C TYR A 968 -11.53 19.56 4.34
N ASN A 969 -12.86 19.50 4.41
CA ASN A 969 -13.60 18.24 4.51
C ASN A 969 -13.89 17.65 3.13
N ARG A 970 -14.37 18.48 2.17
CA ARG A 970 -14.56 18.11 0.76
C ARG A 970 -13.64 18.93 -0.12
N LYS A 971 -12.93 18.27 -1.06
CA LYS A 971 -12.10 18.93 -2.09
C LYS A 971 -12.65 18.63 -3.47
N ILE A 972 -12.63 19.62 -4.39
CA ILE A 972 -13.09 19.46 -5.77
C ILE A 972 -11.99 19.95 -6.71
N ASP A 973 -11.49 19.03 -7.54
CA ASP A 973 -10.43 19.27 -8.51
C ASP A 973 -10.97 19.27 -9.93
N PHE A 974 -10.44 20.17 -10.75
CA PHE A 974 -10.69 20.22 -12.19
C PHE A 974 -9.48 19.71 -12.93
N GLN A 975 -9.68 18.83 -13.89
CA GLN A 975 -8.61 18.22 -14.67
C GLN A 975 -8.84 18.40 -16.17
N LEU A 976 -7.82 18.82 -16.88
CA LEU A 976 -7.76 18.78 -18.33
C LEU A 976 -6.62 17.87 -18.76
N ARG A 977 -6.91 16.92 -19.66
CA ARG A 977 -5.91 15.97 -20.19
C ARG A 977 -5.95 16.00 -21.71
N PHE A 978 -4.79 16.02 -22.32
CA PHE A 978 -4.55 15.90 -23.75
C PHE A 978 -3.75 14.63 -24.02
N GLY A 979 -4.23 13.79 -24.94
CA GLY A 979 -3.52 12.58 -25.39
C GLY A 979 -3.28 12.60 -26.91
N PHE A 980 -2.13 12.13 -27.36
CA PHE A 980 -1.70 12.10 -28.74
C PHE A 980 -1.00 10.79 -29.14
#